data_839e9913668122651e32cb96e35913d6
#
_entry.id   839e9913668122651e32cb96e35913d6
#
_cell.length_a   1.000
_cell.length_b   1.000
_cell.length_c   1.000
_cell.angle_alpha   90.00
_cell.angle_beta   90.00
_cell.angle_gamma   90.00
#
_symmetry.space_group_name_H-M   'P 1'
#
loop_
_entity.id
_entity.type
_entity.pdbx_description
1 polymer ?
#
loop_
_entity_poly.entity_id
_entity_poly.type
_entity_poly.pdbx_seq_one_letter_code
_entity_poly.pdbx_strand_id
1 'polypeptide(L)'
;MQISSFKNHGKSGFPNRSLIAVICYFFSFWTPDLRAQPFDAAWISAASGSWTDVFRWNTFGFLPFPDNDSQDEFNVLIALDASPTIQLSTNIEVVNLELAAGFVQGNATLTAEDRFLWRGGGFTGGNGQLIAPQKVTMTSGNKILRSFNIINAREAEWSSGDVRSGTEGIFHNLENAVFKTNFDGSWLSDDSRPHGQFRNLGTFYKQESTGTTLIGCEYFNAGKTYLLSGNLKFAGPVLNESLFEASEDTLLEFAHAFESSQNASIASLNDVHFSSPLYTAKIQGKYSVRDNTILSGKEAVFYPETDLIDVGNTLSVQKGKVYFNSEESVTPQILILSEKGQILGKDTISVQDYFLWGNGTSIGGEGMLHNLRRTEMARVDQTSEPRVLGNRLFVNSGEIIWSAGDLITFEKAVIINEIDSVFSIQGNVRSTAFMPKAYPQILNDGLLEITDAADNVVLDWNIQSSGTVKLPKGRVTIRGGLTLNGGQLLSDSSTLSTPSLKVQKAVLDGQLSIDGNLQSFGRLDLRSSDTSLYVSDTIELDPANRLHVAVSHSEAGTTKPSIYAGNILIAQGELVVHFHEDWKPQHGETIPILESNLLLGEFRNVFPLRVNESYSAYPVYDSNQMSLLIFEDGNEERPQLNIFDIGDEIFLTWPRALSEHRLQFKSRFKDEEWTTYRRTFVNFATFSKEEPLMLFRLIAP
;
A
#
# COMPACT_ATOMS: atom_id res chain seq x y z
N MET A 1 33.07 -14.24 21.07
CA MET A 1 33.17 -14.12 22.54
C MET A 1 31.87 -14.61 23.13
N GLN A 2 31.97 -15.71 23.80
CA GLN A 2 31.04 -16.41 24.72
C GLN A 2 29.56 -16.57 24.42
N ILE A 3 29.27 -17.80 24.20
CA ILE A 3 28.06 -18.62 24.35
C ILE A 3 27.62 -18.62 25.83
N SER A 4 26.32 -18.49 26.08
CA SER A 4 25.70 -19.07 27.26
C SER A 4 24.31 -19.63 26.97
N SER A 5 24.24 -20.92 27.19
CA SER A 5 23.09 -21.83 27.22
C SER A 5 22.07 -21.46 28.31
N PHE A 6 20.79 -21.66 28.07
CA PHE A 6 19.83 -21.99 29.12
C PHE A 6 18.95 -23.19 28.70
N LYS A 7 18.87 -24.13 29.63
CA LYS A 7 18.13 -25.40 29.57
C LYS A 7 16.69 -25.26 30.05
N ASN A 8 15.82 -25.98 29.40
CA ASN A 8 14.63 -26.76 29.81
C ASN A 8 13.89 -26.46 31.10
N HIS A 9 12.56 -26.41 30.96
CA HIS A 9 11.47 -27.21 31.62
C HIS A 9 10.13 -26.63 31.16
N GLY A 10 9.08 -27.31 30.72
CA GLY A 10 8.58 -28.64 30.90
C GLY A 10 7.05 -28.61 30.65
N LYS A 11 6.56 -29.56 29.88
CA LYS A 11 5.21 -30.18 29.87
C LYS A 11 3.94 -29.33 29.70
N SER A 12 3.14 -29.47 28.63
CA SER A 12 2.03 -30.44 28.47
C SER A 12 1.08 -30.03 27.35
N GLY A 13 0.62 -31.02 26.58
CA GLY A 13 -0.71 -31.00 25.96
C GLY A 13 -0.76 -30.83 24.43
N PHE A 14 -0.53 -31.90 23.66
CA PHE A 14 -0.99 -32.01 22.29
C PHE A 14 -2.39 -32.64 22.22
N PRO A 15 -3.18 -32.28 21.19
CA PRO A 15 -3.96 -33.33 20.50
C PRO A 15 -3.64 -33.38 19.01
N ASN A 16 -3.40 -34.59 18.58
CA ASN A 16 -3.62 -35.23 17.28
C ASN A 16 -3.54 -34.35 16.01
N ARG A 17 -2.41 -34.46 15.31
CA ARG A 17 -2.36 -34.29 13.87
C ARG A 17 -1.95 -35.57 13.21
N SER A 18 -2.78 -35.99 12.27
CA SER A 18 -2.62 -37.16 11.44
C SER A 18 -1.27 -37.16 10.73
N LEU A 19 -0.49 -38.18 11.01
CA LEU A 19 0.80 -38.45 10.36
C LEU A 19 0.47 -39.02 8.96
N ILE A 20 0.62 -38.22 7.91
CA ILE A 20 0.71 -38.75 6.54
C ILE A 20 2.13 -39.26 6.39
N ALA A 21 2.29 -40.57 6.48
CA ALA A 21 3.53 -41.25 6.20
C ALA A 21 3.82 -41.16 4.70
N VAL A 22 4.78 -40.34 4.31
CA VAL A 22 5.40 -40.39 2.99
C VAL A 22 6.28 -41.62 2.96
N ILE A 23 5.77 -42.66 2.29
CA ILE A 23 6.56 -43.84 1.98
C ILE A 23 7.53 -43.48 0.86
N CYS A 24 8.76 -43.15 1.22
CA CYS A 24 9.88 -43.11 0.26
C CYS A 24 10.15 -44.57 -0.19
N TYR A 25 9.63 -44.96 -1.33
CA TYR A 25 10.12 -46.11 -2.04
C TYR A 25 11.49 -45.77 -2.65
N PHE A 26 12.54 -46.31 -2.06
CA PHE A 26 13.84 -46.46 -2.73
C PHE A 26 13.68 -47.45 -3.89
N PHE A 27 13.45 -46.92 -5.08
CA PHE A 27 13.72 -47.67 -6.29
C PHE A 27 15.24 -47.62 -6.53
N SER A 28 15.92 -48.73 -6.27
CA SER A 28 17.24 -49.00 -6.81
C SER A 28 17.10 -48.96 -8.35
N PHE A 29 17.61 -47.90 -8.95
CA PHE A 29 17.73 -47.84 -10.41
C PHE A 29 18.70 -48.93 -10.88
N TRP A 30 18.15 -50.01 -11.37
CA TRP A 30 18.82 -50.81 -12.36
C TRP A 30 18.94 -49.90 -13.59
N THR A 31 20.13 -49.39 -13.88
CA THR A 31 20.48 -48.84 -15.18
C THR A 31 20.50 -50.03 -16.15
N PRO A 32 19.55 -50.18 -17.07
CA PRO A 32 19.76 -51.14 -18.13
C PRO A 32 20.94 -50.65 -18.95
N ASP A 33 21.91 -51.52 -19.14
CA ASP A 33 23.00 -51.30 -20.08
C ASP A 33 22.41 -50.77 -21.40
N LEU A 34 22.65 -49.51 -21.70
CA LEU A 34 22.42 -48.91 -23.01
C LEU A 34 23.45 -49.47 -24.01
N ARG A 35 23.38 -50.76 -24.27
CA ARG A 35 23.97 -51.33 -25.46
C ARG A 35 23.19 -50.76 -26.63
N ALA A 36 23.88 -49.95 -27.45
CA ALA A 36 23.33 -49.50 -28.72
C ALA A 36 22.82 -50.74 -29.48
N GLN A 37 21.52 -50.87 -29.66
CA GLN A 37 20.96 -51.90 -30.54
C GLN A 37 21.51 -51.63 -31.93
N PRO A 38 22.04 -52.62 -32.62
CA PRO A 38 22.49 -52.42 -34.00
C PRO A 38 21.34 -51.92 -34.85
N PHE A 39 21.54 -50.90 -35.69
CA PHE A 39 20.52 -50.40 -36.57
C PHE A 39 20.41 -51.34 -37.81
N ASP A 40 19.20 -51.68 -38.16
CA ASP A 40 18.94 -52.57 -39.30
C ASP A 40 18.81 -51.77 -40.60
N ALA A 41 18.63 -50.47 -40.51
CA ALA A 41 18.57 -49.55 -41.65
C ALA A 41 19.23 -48.22 -41.34
N ALA A 42 20.05 -47.70 -42.25
CA ALA A 42 20.70 -46.41 -42.15
C ALA A 42 20.58 -45.58 -43.45
N TRP A 43 20.25 -44.28 -43.33
CA TRP A 43 20.33 -43.39 -44.49
C TRP A 43 21.80 -43.12 -44.83
N ILE A 44 22.19 -43.47 -46.09
CA ILE A 44 23.59 -43.41 -46.55
C ILE A 44 23.83 -42.30 -47.60
N SER A 45 22.83 -41.63 -48.12
CA SER A 45 22.97 -40.63 -49.17
C SER A 45 23.21 -39.23 -48.60
N ALA A 46 24.24 -38.56 -49.03
CA ALA A 46 24.46 -37.13 -48.75
C ALA A 46 23.45 -36.23 -49.47
N ALA A 47 22.82 -36.69 -50.51
CA ALA A 47 21.81 -35.95 -51.26
C ALA A 47 20.41 -36.22 -50.71
N SER A 48 19.56 -35.18 -50.67
CA SER A 48 18.14 -35.29 -50.32
C SER A 48 17.36 -36.22 -51.25
N GLY A 49 16.30 -36.84 -50.74
CA GLY A 49 15.47 -37.75 -51.55
C GLY A 49 14.26 -38.29 -50.82
N SER A 50 13.52 -39.19 -51.50
CA SER A 50 12.35 -39.85 -50.90
C SER A 50 12.76 -40.88 -49.87
N TRP A 51 11.98 -41.03 -48.81
CA TRP A 51 12.09 -42.18 -47.87
C TRP A 51 12.01 -43.51 -48.59
N THR A 52 11.21 -43.59 -49.63
CA THR A 52 11.01 -44.82 -50.42
C THR A 52 12.08 -45.03 -51.52
N ASP A 53 13.13 -44.19 -51.57
CA ASP A 53 14.23 -44.34 -52.55
C ASP A 53 15.21 -45.42 -52.05
N VAL A 54 15.13 -46.58 -52.62
CA VAL A 54 15.90 -47.79 -52.23
C VAL A 54 17.41 -47.59 -52.28
N PHE A 55 17.94 -46.69 -53.10
CA PHE A 55 19.36 -46.43 -53.28
C PHE A 55 19.92 -45.52 -52.18
N ARG A 56 19.12 -45.01 -51.32
CA ARG A 56 19.53 -44.08 -50.26
C ARG A 56 19.64 -44.74 -48.88
N TRP A 57 19.18 -45.99 -48.80
CA TRP A 57 19.21 -46.75 -47.57
C TRP A 57 20.22 -47.90 -47.63
N ASN A 58 20.90 -48.14 -46.53
CA ASN A 58 21.55 -49.43 -46.28
C ASN A 58 20.62 -50.21 -45.34
N THR A 59 19.94 -51.19 -45.84
CA THR A 59 19.00 -52.03 -45.06
C THR A 59 19.63 -53.36 -44.64
N PHE A 60 20.98 -53.49 -44.76
CA PHE A 60 21.73 -54.70 -44.38
C PHE A 60 21.16 -56.00 -44.93
N GLY A 61 20.52 -55.95 -46.06
CA GLY A 61 20.04 -57.14 -46.76
C GLY A 61 18.53 -57.40 -46.64
N PHE A 62 17.80 -56.51 -45.99
CA PHE A 62 16.35 -56.56 -45.87
C PHE A 62 15.64 -55.78 -47.03
N LEU A 63 14.40 -55.40 -46.80
CA LEU A 63 13.56 -54.67 -47.79
C LEU A 63 14.25 -53.42 -48.35
N PRO A 64 13.83 -52.90 -49.51
CA PRO A 64 14.49 -51.81 -50.20
C PRO A 64 14.51 -50.49 -49.46
N PHE A 65 13.59 -50.24 -48.54
CA PHE A 65 13.57 -49.09 -47.63
C PHE A 65 12.91 -49.52 -46.31
N PRO A 66 13.25 -48.87 -45.18
CA PRO A 66 12.70 -49.27 -43.89
C PRO A 66 11.23 -48.88 -43.74
N ASP A 67 10.37 -49.86 -43.54
CA ASP A 67 8.94 -49.77 -43.26
C ASP A 67 8.52 -51.13 -42.67
N ASN A 68 8.02 -51.12 -41.43
CA ASN A 68 7.64 -52.38 -40.77
C ASN A 68 6.48 -53.05 -41.47
N ASP A 69 6.56 -54.36 -41.60
CA ASP A 69 5.46 -55.21 -42.10
C ASP A 69 5.27 -56.43 -41.18
N SER A 70 4.54 -57.41 -41.64
CA SER A 70 4.27 -58.61 -40.83
C SER A 70 5.49 -59.55 -40.64
N GLN A 71 6.60 -59.27 -41.32
CA GLN A 71 7.79 -60.11 -41.29
C GLN A 71 9.07 -59.36 -40.90
N ASP A 72 9.17 -58.09 -41.31
CA ASP A 72 10.38 -57.26 -41.12
C ASP A 72 10.08 -56.08 -40.18
N GLU A 73 10.93 -55.91 -39.17
CA GLU A 73 10.91 -54.79 -38.23
C GLU A 73 12.25 -54.03 -38.30
N PHE A 74 12.20 -52.68 -38.34
CA PHE A 74 13.37 -51.86 -38.58
C PHE A 74 13.74 -50.97 -37.40
N ASN A 75 15.04 -50.94 -37.07
CA ASN A 75 15.67 -49.92 -36.30
C ASN A 75 16.38 -48.95 -37.24
N VAL A 76 15.95 -47.69 -37.31
CA VAL A 76 16.36 -46.72 -38.32
C VAL A 76 17.30 -45.67 -37.73
N LEU A 77 18.41 -45.39 -38.49
CA LEU A 77 19.39 -44.33 -38.17
C LEU A 77 19.45 -43.31 -39.31
N ILE A 78 19.26 -42.03 -38.95
CA ILE A 78 19.50 -40.88 -39.84
C ILE A 78 20.54 -40.00 -39.15
N ALA A 79 21.84 -40.05 -39.60
CA ALA A 79 22.96 -39.47 -38.89
C ALA A 79 24.03 -38.83 -39.79
N LEU A 80 23.72 -38.51 -41.06
CA LEU A 80 24.72 -37.96 -41.94
C LEU A 80 24.95 -36.45 -41.73
N ASP A 81 26.21 -36.07 -41.54
CA ASP A 81 26.66 -34.68 -41.35
C ASP A 81 26.31 -33.75 -42.57
N ALA A 82 26.10 -34.32 -43.76
CA ALA A 82 25.65 -33.58 -44.93
C ALA A 82 24.22 -33.01 -44.76
N SER A 83 23.51 -33.38 -43.69
CA SER A 83 22.19 -32.93 -43.33
C SER A 83 21.17 -33.05 -44.49
N PRO A 84 20.98 -34.25 -45.10
CA PRO A 84 20.02 -34.46 -46.16
C PRO A 84 18.59 -34.21 -45.70
N THR A 85 17.71 -33.78 -46.64
CA THR A 85 16.27 -33.73 -46.42
C THR A 85 15.61 -34.99 -46.98
N ILE A 86 14.90 -35.71 -46.12
CA ILE A 86 14.21 -36.96 -46.44
C ILE A 86 12.73 -36.67 -46.61
N GLN A 87 12.22 -36.88 -47.82
CA GLN A 87 10.81 -36.64 -48.14
C GLN A 87 9.94 -37.83 -47.71
N LEU A 88 9.04 -37.58 -46.77
CA LEU A 88 8.05 -38.53 -46.30
C LEU A 88 6.74 -38.37 -47.08
N SER A 89 6.54 -39.21 -48.11
CA SER A 89 5.36 -39.18 -49.01
C SER A 89 4.33 -40.25 -48.75
N THR A 90 4.66 -41.28 -47.97
CA THR A 90 3.80 -42.37 -47.52
C THR A 90 3.95 -42.53 -46.04
N ASN A 91 2.96 -43.14 -45.40
CA ASN A 91 3.07 -43.52 -44.00
C ASN A 91 4.12 -44.61 -43.84
N ILE A 92 4.94 -44.46 -42.83
CA ILE A 92 6.05 -45.36 -42.49
C ILE A 92 5.93 -45.79 -41.03
N GLU A 93 6.17 -47.03 -40.75
CA GLU A 93 6.29 -47.55 -39.41
C GLU A 93 7.65 -48.15 -39.17
N VAL A 94 8.28 -47.87 -38.05
CA VAL A 94 9.57 -48.43 -37.62
C VAL A 94 9.54 -48.72 -36.10
N VAL A 95 10.33 -49.69 -35.63
CA VAL A 95 10.41 -50.00 -34.21
C VAL A 95 11.10 -48.86 -33.48
N ASN A 96 12.32 -48.52 -33.92
CA ASN A 96 13.12 -47.42 -33.36
C ASN A 96 13.56 -46.47 -34.43
N LEU A 97 13.50 -45.17 -34.13
CA LEU A 97 14.02 -44.14 -34.98
C LEU A 97 15.08 -43.32 -34.19
N GLU A 98 16.30 -43.23 -34.74
CA GLU A 98 17.29 -42.28 -34.27
C GLU A 98 17.51 -41.21 -35.35
N LEU A 99 17.20 -39.94 -35.01
CA LEU A 99 17.51 -38.78 -35.82
C LEU A 99 18.64 -38.00 -35.15
N ALA A 100 19.86 -38.13 -35.69
CA ALA A 100 21.06 -37.46 -35.17
C ALA A 100 21.48 -36.28 -36.04
N ALA A 101 21.20 -36.31 -37.35
CA ALA A 101 21.42 -35.20 -38.28
C ALA A 101 20.48 -35.36 -39.51
N GLY A 102 20.33 -34.30 -40.32
CA GLY A 102 19.40 -34.27 -41.45
C GLY A 102 17.98 -33.84 -41.07
N PHE A 103 17.10 -33.82 -42.04
CA PHE A 103 15.73 -33.36 -41.91
C PHE A 103 14.73 -34.33 -42.49
N VAL A 104 13.60 -34.50 -41.84
CA VAL A 104 12.42 -35.20 -42.37
C VAL A 104 11.37 -34.15 -42.72
N GLN A 105 10.76 -34.23 -43.87
CA GLN A 105 9.67 -33.35 -44.31
C GLN A 105 8.62 -34.15 -45.07
N GLY A 106 7.41 -33.64 -45.18
CA GLY A 106 6.31 -34.27 -45.91
C GLY A 106 4.99 -34.19 -45.18
N ASN A 107 3.97 -34.85 -45.80
CA ASN A 107 2.59 -34.81 -45.29
C ASN A 107 2.11 -36.18 -44.70
N ALA A 108 3.00 -37.14 -44.67
CA ALA A 108 2.65 -38.50 -44.20
C ALA A 108 2.99 -38.68 -42.71
N THR A 109 2.58 -39.78 -42.16
CA THR A 109 2.84 -40.18 -40.77
C THR A 109 4.07 -41.07 -40.70
N LEU A 110 4.96 -40.77 -39.76
CA LEU A 110 6.07 -41.62 -39.36
C LEU A 110 5.77 -42.15 -37.93
N THR A 111 5.67 -43.44 -37.74
CA THR A 111 5.47 -44.05 -36.43
C THR A 111 6.76 -44.68 -35.98
N ALA A 112 7.24 -44.33 -34.76
CA ALA A 112 8.34 -44.98 -34.05
C ALA A 112 7.76 -45.75 -32.90
N GLU A 113 7.46 -47.05 -33.09
CA GLU A 113 6.58 -47.84 -32.22
C GLU A 113 7.12 -47.95 -30.76
N ASP A 114 8.46 -48.17 -30.61
CA ASP A 114 9.07 -48.31 -29.28
C ASP A 114 9.79 -47.02 -28.86
N ARG A 115 10.72 -46.51 -29.69
CA ARG A 115 11.50 -45.34 -29.29
C ARG A 115 11.81 -44.38 -30.47
N PHE A 116 11.59 -43.12 -30.22
CA PHE A 116 12.17 -42.03 -30.98
C PHE A 116 13.32 -41.39 -30.21
N LEU A 117 14.55 -41.51 -30.69
CA LEU A 117 15.74 -40.83 -30.17
C LEU A 117 16.11 -39.65 -31.04
N TRP A 118 15.91 -38.43 -30.54
CA TRP A 118 16.19 -37.20 -31.23
C TRP A 118 17.48 -36.55 -30.71
N ARG A 119 18.54 -36.72 -31.46
CA ARG A 119 19.89 -36.20 -31.09
C ARG A 119 20.28 -34.95 -31.83
N GLY A 120 19.62 -34.60 -32.92
CA GLY A 120 19.90 -33.46 -33.76
C GLY A 120 19.08 -33.45 -35.02
N GLY A 121 19.36 -32.53 -35.97
CA GLY A 121 18.55 -32.37 -37.16
C GLY A 121 17.12 -31.94 -36.85
N GLY A 122 16.16 -32.34 -37.66
CA GLY A 122 14.79 -31.92 -37.36
C GLY A 122 13.73 -32.35 -38.35
N PHE A 123 12.55 -31.76 -38.15
CA PHE A 123 11.38 -31.92 -38.97
C PHE A 123 11.03 -30.56 -39.61
N THR A 124 10.90 -30.52 -40.93
CA THR A 124 10.70 -29.25 -41.65
C THR A 124 9.81 -29.44 -42.84
N GLY A 125 8.78 -28.59 -42.93
CA GLY A 125 7.92 -28.56 -44.14
C GLY A 125 6.89 -29.68 -44.23
N GLY A 126 5.78 -29.40 -44.85
CA GLY A 126 4.60 -30.24 -44.92
C GLY A 126 3.74 -30.15 -43.65
N ASN A 127 2.74 -31.00 -43.57
CA ASN A 127 1.86 -31.15 -42.41
C ASN A 127 1.88 -32.56 -41.88
N GLY A 128 3.02 -33.24 -42.04
CA GLY A 128 3.21 -34.59 -41.50
C GLY A 128 3.33 -34.66 -40.03
N GLN A 129 3.37 -35.86 -39.50
CA GLN A 129 3.51 -36.09 -38.07
C GLN A 129 4.44 -37.28 -37.75
N LEU A 130 5.11 -37.18 -36.62
CA LEU A 130 5.77 -38.33 -35.99
C LEU A 130 4.97 -38.74 -34.76
N ILE A 131 4.59 -40.00 -34.70
CA ILE A 131 3.94 -40.62 -33.56
C ILE A 131 4.95 -41.49 -32.81
N ALA A 132 5.13 -41.24 -31.51
CA ALA A 132 5.92 -42.03 -30.61
C ALA A 132 5.02 -42.60 -29.50
N PRO A 133 4.48 -43.85 -29.66
CA PRO A 133 3.53 -44.42 -28.73
C PRO A 133 4.15 -44.76 -27.36
N GLN A 134 5.45 -45.01 -27.29
CA GLN A 134 6.11 -45.43 -26.06
C GLN A 134 7.10 -44.38 -25.53
N LYS A 135 8.15 -44.03 -26.28
CA LYS A 135 9.20 -43.16 -25.75
C LYS A 135 9.80 -42.20 -26.77
N VAL A 136 9.91 -40.92 -26.35
CA VAL A 136 10.72 -39.89 -27.01
C VAL A 136 11.91 -39.59 -26.12
N THR A 137 13.13 -39.63 -26.66
CA THR A 137 14.34 -39.23 -25.94
C THR A 137 15.04 -38.12 -26.70
N MET A 138 15.24 -36.97 -26.08
CA MET A 138 15.84 -35.79 -26.68
C MET A 138 17.18 -35.50 -26.01
N THR A 139 18.27 -35.75 -26.74
CA THR A 139 19.66 -35.62 -26.21
C THR A 139 20.58 -34.92 -27.24
N SER A 140 21.79 -34.59 -26.82
CA SER A 140 22.91 -34.11 -27.66
C SER A 140 22.62 -32.78 -28.38
N GLY A 141 22.66 -32.75 -29.71
CA GLY A 141 22.65 -31.56 -30.55
C GLY A 141 21.30 -30.82 -30.61
N ASN A 142 21.34 -29.64 -31.21
CA ASN A 142 20.17 -28.81 -31.39
C ASN A 142 19.17 -29.42 -32.38
N LYS A 143 17.91 -29.15 -32.13
CA LYS A 143 16.76 -29.76 -32.84
C LYS A 143 15.90 -28.67 -33.49
N ILE A 144 15.32 -29.00 -34.62
CA ILE A 144 14.44 -28.10 -35.40
C ILE A 144 13.07 -28.75 -35.60
N LEU A 145 11.98 -28.00 -35.28
CA LEU A 145 10.62 -28.43 -35.50
C LEU A 145 9.83 -27.32 -36.22
N ARG A 146 9.53 -27.54 -37.50
CA ARG A 146 8.78 -26.58 -38.30
C ARG A 146 7.76 -27.31 -39.16
N SER A 147 6.55 -26.80 -39.24
CA SER A 147 5.45 -27.34 -40.08
C SER A 147 5.31 -28.87 -40.01
N PHE A 148 5.51 -29.41 -38.81
CA PHE A 148 5.45 -30.83 -38.56
C PHE A 148 5.02 -31.07 -37.11
N ASN A 149 4.32 -32.16 -36.85
CA ASN A 149 3.86 -32.49 -35.49
C ASN A 149 4.67 -33.65 -34.89
N ILE A 150 5.06 -33.54 -33.64
CA ILE A 150 5.60 -34.66 -32.86
C ILE A 150 4.60 -34.98 -31.79
N ILE A 151 4.19 -36.25 -31.71
CA ILE A 151 3.17 -36.77 -30.79
C ILE A 151 3.82 -37.69 -29.79
N ASN A 152 3.97 -37.27 -28.55
CA ASN A 152 4.31 -38.11 -27.42
C ASN A 152 3.03 -38.68 -26.83
N ALA A 153 2.85 -40.02 -26.94
CA ALA A 153 1.67 -40.65 -26.41
C ALA A 153 1.88 -41.34 -25.02
N ARG A 154 3.16 -41.42 -24.55
CA ARG A 154 3.42 -42.03 -23.23
C ARG A 154 4.52 -41.34 -22.45
N GLU A 155 5.76 -41.36 -22.90
CA GLU A 155 6.88 -40.74 -22.16
C GLU A 155 7.80 -40.00 -23.10
N ALA A 156 8.15 -38.77 -22.73
CA ALA A 156 9.21 -37.99 -23.36
C ALA A 156 10.21 -37.50 -22.30
N GLU A 157 11.49 -37.53 -22.66
CA GLU A 157 12.58 -37.04 -21.82
C GLU A 157 13.49 -36.10 -22.62
N TRP A 158 13.69 -34.88 -22.12
CA TRP A 158 14.56 -33.88 -22.69
C TRP A 158 15.73 -33.59 -21.76
N SER A 159 16.92 -34.08 -22.11
CA SER A 159 18.10 -34.02 -21.24
C SER A 159 19.24 -33.15 -21.82
N SER A 160 19.21 -32.81 -23.12
CA SER A 160 20.21 -31.90 -23.71
C SER A 160 19.83 -31.46 -25.13
N GLY A 161 20.50 -30.42 -25.61
CA GLY A 161 20.31 -29.80 -26.92
C GLY A 161 19.05 -28.95 -27.01
N ASP A 162 19.23 -27.70 -27.43
CA ASP A 162 18.10 -26.77 -27.60
C ASP A 162 17.16 -27.18 -28.71
N VAL A 163 15.90 -26.79 -28.58
CA VAL A 163 14.88 -26.96 -29.62
C VAL A 163 14.53 -25.61 -30.22
N ARG A 164 14.45 -25.52 -31.55
CA ARG A 164 13.90 -24.36 -32.24
C ARG A 164 12.64 -24.79 -32.99
N SER A 165 11.51 -24.20 -32.59
CA SER A 165 10.23 -24.47 -33.23
C SER A 165 9.68 -23.20 -33.92
N GLY A 166 8.98 -23.41 -35.05
CA GLY A 166 8.38 -22.32 -35.81
C GLY A 166 7.46 -22.85 -36.89
N THR A 167 6.86 -21.93 -37.63
CA THR A 167 5.98 -22.24 -38.78
C THR A 167 5.03 -23.41 -38.46
N GLU A 168 4.20 -23.27 -37.42
CA GLU A 168 3.20 -24.30 -37.00
C GLU A 168 3.80 -25.67 -36.61
N GLY A 169 5.08 -25.75 -36.25
CA GLY A 169 5.66 -26.96 -35.71
C GLY A 169 5.13 -27.20 -34.26
N ILE A 170 4.50 -28.34 -34.04
CA ILE A 170 3.82 -28.61 -32.74
C ILE A 170 4.39 -29.87 -32.08
N PHE A 171 4.76 -29.74 -30.83
CA PHE A 171 5.01 -30.87 -29.96
C PHE A 171 3.76 -31.12 -29.08
N HIS A 172 3.14 -32.28 -29.26
CA HIS A 172 1.98 -32.72 -28.47
C HIS A 172 2.42 -33.68 -27.37
N ASN A 173 2.23 -33.31 -26.13
CA ASN A 173 2.25 -34.23 -25.00
C ASN A 173 0.79 -34.61 -24.72
N LEU A 174 0.37 -35.78 -25.20
CA LEU A 174 -1.03 -36.18 -25.15
C LEU A 174 -1.54 -36.40 -23.73
N GLU A 175 -2.85 -36.58 -23.58
CA GLU A 175 -3.48 -36.95 -22.32
C GLU A 175 -2.89 -38.25 -21.79
N ASN A 176 -2.58 -38.31 -20.50
CA ASN A 176 -1.89 -39.40 -19.80
C ASN A 176 -0.40 -39.61 -20.19
N ALA A 177 0.13 -38.84 -21.16
CA ALA A 177 1.54 -38.85 -21.45
C ALA A 177 2.33 -37.97 -20.47
N VAL A 178 3.62 -38.31 -20.30
CA VAL A 178 4.53 -37.61 -19.41
C VAL A 178 5.69 -37.04 -20.22
N PHE A 179 5.95 -35.76 -20.05
CA PHE A 179 7.15 -35.10 -20.51
C PHE A 179 8.03 -34.70 -19.33
N LYS A 180 9.27 -35.11 -19.32
CA LYS A 180 10.24 -34.80 -18.26
C LYS A 180 11.41 -34.02 -18.83
N THR A 181 11.90 -33.04 -18.07
CA THR A 181 13.18 -32.39 -18.38
C THR A 181 14.00 -32.16 -17.13
N ASN A 182 15.28 -32.49 -17.21
CA ASN A 182 16.33 -32.14 -16.24
C ASN A 182 17.37 -31.22 -16.88
N PHE A 183 17.02 -30.57 -17.99
CA PHE A 183 17.93 -29.77 -18.80
C PHE A 183 17.65 -28.28 -18.61
N ASP A 184 18.72 -27.54 -18.34
CA ASP A 184 18.72 -26.08 -18.22
C ASP A 184 18.95 -25.42 -19.59
N GLY A 185 18.18 -25.83 -20.58
CA GLY A 185 18.28 -25.37 -21.97
C GLY A 185 17.03 -24.64 -22.44
N SER A 186 16.97 -24.45 -23.75
CA SER A 186 16.00 -23.58 -24.36
C SER A 186 15.16 -24.28 -25.43
N TRP A 187 13.85 -24.11 -25.33
CA TRP A 187 12.92 -24.40 -26.43
C TRP A 187 12.49 -23.07 -27.04
N LEU A 188 13.17 -22.62 -28.07
CA LEU A 188 13.00 -21.29 -28.65
C LEU A 188 11.97 -21.30 -29.77
N SER A 189 11.21 -20.23 -29.92
CA SER A 189 10.53 -19.94 -31.17
C SER A 189 11.51 -19.34 -32.15
N ASP A 190 11.41 -19.72 -33.45
CA ASP A 190 12.03 -18.93 -34.48
C ASP A 190 11.11 -17.75 -34.86
N ASP A 191 11.63 -16.80 -35.62
CA ASP A 191 10.88 -15.58 -35.97
C ASP A 191 9.77 -15.85 -37.01
N SER A 192 9.58 -17.10 -37.45
CA SER A 192 8.55 -17.49 -38.42
C SER A 192 7.15 -17.46 -37.78
N ARG A 193 6.17 -17.05 -38.54
CA ARG A 193 4.76 -17.07 -38.16
C ARG A 193 3.96 -18.02 -38.99
N PRO A 194 2.98 -18.74 -38.44
CA PRO A 194 2.65 -18.84 -37.00
C PRO A 194 3.79 -19.44 -36.17
N HIS A 195 3.85 -19.09 -34.91
CA HIS A 195 4.87 -19.62 -33.99
C HIS A 195 4.73 -21.14 -33.79
N GLY A 196 5.83 -21.80 -33.46
CA GLY A 196 5.79 -23.19 -33.01
C GLY A 196 5.13 -23.28 -31.64
N GLN A 197 4.54 -24.45 -31.35
CA GLN A 197 3.77 -24.68 -30.12
C GLN A 197 4.26 -25.90 -29.34
N PHE A 198 4.19 -25.81 -28.01
CA PHE A 198 4.24 -26.96 -27.13
C PHE A 198 2.85 -27.12 -26.50
N ARG A 199 2.15 -28.21 -26.80
CA ARG A 199 0.82 -28.51 -26.25
C ARG A 199 0.92 -29.58 -25.19
N ASN A 200 0.72 -29.21 -23.94
CA ASN A 200 0.68 -30.13 -22.81
C ASN A 200 -0.78 -30.48 -22.46
N LEU A 201 -1.23 -31.64 -22.87
CA LEU A 201 -2.51 -32.21 -22.44
C LEU A 201 -2.31 -33.25 -21.31
N GLY A 202 -1.07 -33.74 -21.15
CA GLY A 202 -0.65 -34.70 -20.12
C GLY A 202 0.04 -34.05 -18.94
N THR A 203 1.18 -34.62 -18.57
CA THR A 203 1.98 -34.07 -17.44
C THR A 203 3.36 -33.64 -17.91
N PHE A 204 3.75 -32.43 -17.58
CA PHE A 204 5.09 -31.87 -17.78
C PHE A 204 5.82 -31.76 -16.44
N TYR A 205 7.03 -32.27 -16.35
CA TYR A 205 7.91 -32.16 -15.19
C TYR A 205 9.21 -31.44 -15.55
N LYS A 206 9.54 -30.38 -14.81
CA LYS A 206 10.92 -29.85 -14.71
C LYS A 206 11.47 -30.32 -13.36
N GLN A 207 12.57 -31.09 -13.40
CA GLN A 207 13.12 -31.75 -12.22
C GLN A 207 14.64 -31.93 -12.30
N GLU A 208 15.28 -32.24 -11.18
CA GLU A 208 16.68 -32.69 -11.06
C GLU A 208 17.77 -31.70 -11.51
N SER A 209 17.41 -30.51 -11.98
CA SER A 209 18.35 -29.43 -12.30
C SER A 209 17.96 -28.13 -11.62
N THR A 210 18.92 -27.33 -11.21
CA THR A 210 18.72 -26.10 -10.44
C THR A 210 18.76 -24.82 -11.28
N GLY A 211 19.12 -24.92 -12.55
CA GLY A 211 19.14 -23.81 -13.47
C GLY A 211 17.80 -23.55 -14.14
N THR A 212 17.82 -22.79 -15.23
CA THR A 212 16.61 -22.33 -15.91
C THR A 212 16.35 -23.14 -17.18
N THR A 213 15.15 -23.73 -17.26
CA THR A 213 14.58 -24.20 -18.53
C THR A 213 13.75 -23.09 -19.14
N LEU A 214 14.07 -22.70 -20.38
CA LEU A 214 13.40 -21.61 -21.12
C LEU A 214 12.45 -22.19 -22.16
N ILE A 215 11.17 -21.86 -22.08
CA ILE A 215 10.15 -22.14 -23.09
C ILE A 215 9.81 -20.83 -23.82
N GLY A 216 10.35 -20.66 -25.03
CA GLY A 216 10.16 -19.47 -25.86
C GLY A 216 9.14 -19.64 -26.99
N CYS A 217 8.62 -20.84 -27.19
CA CYS A 217 7.48 -21.10 -28.08
C CYS A 217 6.15 -20.83 -27.37
N GLU A 218 5.05 -20.86 -28.10
CA GLU A 218 3.71 -20.83 -27.50
C GLU A 218 3.50 -22.09 -26.66
N TYR A 219 3.06 -21.92 -25.41
CA TYR A 219 2.82 -23.01 -24.48
C TYR A 219 1.34 -23.09 -24.12
N PHE A 220 0.69 -24.17 -24.55
CA PHE A 220 -0.69 -24.48 -24.19
C PHE A 220 -0.71 -25.55 -23.11
N ASN A 221 -1.27 -25.26 -21.94
CA ASN A 221 -1.35 -26.19 -20.82
C ASN A 221 -2.81 -26.50 -20.48
N ALA A 222 -3.30 -27.61 -20.99
CA ALA A 222 -4.58 -28.19 -20.57
C ALA A 222 -4.40 -29.43 -19.66
N GLY A 223 -3.15 -29.86 -19.45
CA GLY A 223 -2.74 -30.89 -18.51
C GLY A 223 -2.09 -30.30 -17.25
N LYS A 224 -1.10 -30.97 -16.71
CA LYS A 224 -0.41 -30.53 -15.49
C LYS A 224 1.03 -30.18 -15.76
N THR A 225 1.49 -29.09 -15.22
CA THR A 225 2.90 -28.67 -15.26
C THR A 225 3.43 -28.58 -13.85
N TYR A 226 4.43 -29.40 -13.55
CA TYR A 226 5.10 -29.47 -12.25
C TYR A 226 6.53 -28.94 -12.37
N LEU A 227 6.85 -27.93 -11.58
CA LEU A 227 8.19 -27.42 -11.37
C LEU A 227 8.71 -27.94 -10.03
N LEU A 228 9.50 -28.99 -10.07
CA LEU A 228 10.01 -29.67 -8.85
C LEU A 228 11.40 -29.18 -8.43
N SER A 229 12.18 -28.59 -9.34
CA SER A 229 13.47 -27.99 -9.04
C SER A 229 13.89 -26.95 -10.08
N GLY A 230 14.69 -25.96 -9.68
CA GLY A 230 15.22 -24.90 -10.51
C GLY A 230 14.15 -23.92 -11.01
N ASN A 231 14.35 -23.34 -12.19
CA ASN A 231 13.51 -22.30 -12.74
C ASN A 231 12.85 -22.75 -14.05
N LEU A 232 11.57 -22.39 -14.21
CA LEU A 232 10.86 -22.57 -15.48
C LEU A 232 10.41 -21.19 -15.96
N LYS A 233 11.00 -20.75 -17.08
CA LYS A 233 10.73 -19.44 -17.67
C LYS A 233 10.00 -19.58 -19.01
N PHE A 234 8.86 -18.95 -19.09
CA PHE A 234 8.08 -18.84 -20.33
C PHE A 234 8.36 -17.49 -21.01
N ALA A 235 9.17 -17.52 -22.07
CA ALA A 235 9.45 -16.34 -22.91
C ALA A 235 8.57 -16.27 -24.16
N GLY A 236 7.69 -17.26 -24.36
CA GLY A 236 6.59 -17.27 -25.33
C GLY A 236 5.23 -17.10 -24.67
N PRO A 237 4.15 -16.91 -25.47
CA PRO A 237 2.79 -16.84 -24.94
C PRO A 237 2.40 -18.12 -24.18
N VAL A 238 1.67 -17.95 -23.09
CA VAL A 238 1.13 -19.06 -22.29
C VAL A 238 -0.38 -18.94 -22.21
N LEU A 239 -1.06 -20.04 -22.58
CA LEU A 239 -2.47 -20.24 -22.29
C LEU A 239 -2.59 -21.42 -21.29
N ASN A 240 -3.08 -21.12 -20.09
CA ASN A 240 -3.26 -22.11 -19.03
C ASN A 240 -4.75 -22.41 -18.80
N GLU A 241 -5.14 -23.64 -19.04
CA GLU A 241 -6.49 -24.14 -18.76
C GLU A 241 -6.55 -25.13 -17.60
N SER A 242 -5.37 -25.45 -16.98
CA SER A 242 -5.27 -26.46 -15.94
C SER A 242 -4.24 -26.04 -14.88
N LEU A 243 -3.36 -26.94 -14.44
CA LEU A 243 -2.50 -26.77 -13.29
C LEU A 243 -1.07 -26.37 -13.65
N PHE A 244 -0.59 -25.31 -13.04
CA PHE A 244 0.84 -25.08 -12.75
C PHE A 244 1.07 -25.29 -11.25
N GLU A 245 2.01 -26.16 -10.89
CA GLU A 245 2.43 -26.39 -9.52
C GLU A 245 3.95 -26.28 -9.39
N ALA A 246 4.41 -25.48 -8.43
CA ALA A 246 5.82 -25.25 -8.19
C ALA A 246 6.20 -25.57 -6.73
N SER A 247 7.31 -26.27 -6.56
CA SER A 247 7.84 -26.68 -5.26
C SER A 247 8.62 -25.56 -4.56
N GLU A 248 9.13 -25.82 -3.36
CA GLU A 248 10.05 -24.94 -2.65
C GLU A 248 11.34 -24.73 -3.44
N ASP A 249 12.00 -23.60 -3.24
CA ASP A 249 13.26 -23.19 -3.91
C ASP A 249 13.18 -23.19 -5.45
N THR A 250 12.00 -22.87 -6.01
CA THR A 250 11.79 -22.80 -7.46
C THR A 250 11.30 -21.44 -7.90
N LEU A 251 11.48 -21.07 -9.18
CA LEU A 251 10.93 -19.87 -9.76
C LEU A 251 10.11 -20.18 -11.01
N LEU A 252 8.82 -19.86 -10.99
CA LEU A 252 7.93 -19.90 -12.14
C LEU A 252 7.82 -18.48 -12.74
N GLU A 253 8.40 -18.26 -13.92
CA GLU A 253 8.43 -16.93 -14.56
C GLU A 253 7.65 -16.89 -15.87
N PHE A 254 6.75 -15.91 -16.01
CA PHE A 254 6.00 -15.59 -17.21
C PHE A 254 6.51 -14.25 -17.80
N ALA A 255 7.41 -14.35 -18.78
CA ALA A 255 8.07 -13.19 -19.41
C ALA A 255 7.40 -12.74 -20.73
N HIS A 256 6.25 -13.31 -21.06
CA HIS A 256 5.43 -12.96 -22.23
C HIS A 256 3.94 -12.85 -21.84
N ALA A 257 3.04 -12.84 -22.81
CA ALA A 257 1.61 -12.88 -22.54
C ALA A 257 1.25 -14.14 -21.75
N PHE A 258 0.52 -13.97 -20.68
CA PHE A 258 -0.04 -15.06 -19.89
C PHE A 258 -1.54 -14.91 -19.81
N GLU A 259 -2.26 -15.99 -20.04
CA GLU A 259 -3.71 -16.05 -19.87
C GLU A 259 -4.09 -17.36 -19.19
N SER A 260 -4.83 -17.29 -18.10
CA SER A 260 -5.42 -18.46 -17.45
C SER A 260 -6.93 -18.43 -17.52
N SER A 261 -7.54 -19.62 -17.64
CA SER A 261 -8.98 -19.80 -17.64
C SER A 261 -9.53 -19.91 -16.22
N GLN A 262 -10.85 -19.83 -16.07
CA GLN A 262 -11.55 -19.98 -14.77
C GLN A 262 -11.30 -21.33 -14.09
N ASN A 263 -10.99 -22.37 -14.85
CA ASN A 263 -10.71 -23.71 -14.31
C ASN A 263 -9.22 -23.94 -14.05
N ALA A 264 -8.39 -22.99 -14.42
CA ALA A 264 -6.94 -23.09 -14.24
C ALA A 264 -6.54 -22.90 -12.78
N SER A 265 -5.34 -23.36 -12.47
CA SER A 265 -4.73 -23.17 -11.14
C SER A 265 -3.25 -22.85 -11.28
N ILE A 266 -2.80 -21.90 -10.49
CA ILE A 266 -1.39 -21.70 -10.14
C ILE A 266 -1.25 -21.95 -8.65
N ALA A 267 -0.44 -22.96 -8.29
CA ALA A 267 -0.12 -23.31 -6.92
C ALA A 267 1.41 -23.34 -6.76
N SER A 268 1.99 -22.40 -6.04
CA SER A 268 3.43 -22.34 -5.83
C SER A 268 3.79 -22.27 -4.36
N LEU A 269 4.74 -23.09 -3.95
CA LEU A 269 5.35 -23.03 -2.62
C LEU A 269 6.50 -22.00 -2.57
N ASN A 270 6.91 -21.43 -3.71
CA ASN A 270 7.94 -20.42 -3.81
C ASN A 270 7.49 -19.26 -4.73
N ASP A 271 8.35 -18.75 -5.57
CA ASP A 271 8.14 -17.51 -6.31
C ASP A 271 7.36 -17.69 -7.61
N VAL A 272 6.43 -16.77 -7.86
CA VAL A 272 5.81 -16.56 -9.17
C VAL A 272 6.09 -15.15 -9.66
N HIS A 273 6.65 -15.04 -10.87
CA HIS A 273 7.07 -13.77 -11.44
C HIS A 273 6.39 -13.50 -12.79
N PHE A 274 5.62 -12.41 -12.88
CA PHE A 274 5.10 -11.88 -14.14
C PHE A 274 5.99 -10.71 -14.59
N SER A 275 6.87 -10.99 -15.56
CA SER A 275 7.95 -10.08 -15.95
C SER A 275 7.82 -9.47 -17.35
N SER A 276 6.73 -9.74 -18.08
CA SER A 276 6.57 -9.28 -19.46
C SER A 276 6.52 -7.75 -19.58
N PRO A 277 7.47 -7.09 -20.28
CA PRO A 277 7.45 -5.64 -20.44
C PRO A 277 6.44 -5.15 -21.49
N LEU A 278 5.90 -6.05 -22.31
CA LEU A 278 5.05 -5.69 -23.47
C LEU A 278 3.62 -6.19 -23.36
N TYR A 279 3.40 -7.27 -22.67
CA TYR A 279 2.11 -7.97 -22.66
C TYR A 279 1.49 -8.00 -21.27
N THR A 280 0.18 -8.17 -21.23
CA THR A 280 -0.61 -8.30 -20.01
C THR A 280 -0.65 -9.75 -19.55
N ALA A 281 -0.51 -9.97 -18.24
CA ALA A 281 -0.87 -11.22 -17.59
C ALA A 281 -2.35 -11.14 -17.17
N LYS A 282 -3.18 -12.05 -17.70
CA LYS A 282 -4.60 -12.18 -17.38
C LYS A 282 -4.79 -13.39 -16.49
N ILE A 283 -5.17 -13.16 -15.25
CA ILE A 283 -5.22 -14.19 -14.23
C ILE A 283 -6.69 -14.46 -13.87
N GLN A 284 -7.12 -15.69 -14.09
CA GLN A 284 -8.41 -16.24 -13.71
C GLN A 284 -8.20 -17.61 -13.05
N GLY A 285 -9.23 -18.15 -12.41
CA GLY A 285 -9.15 -19.42 -11.72
C GLY A 285 -8.37 -19.32 -10.41
N LYS A 286 -7.84 -20.43 -9.93
CA LYS A 286 -7.22 -20.50 -8.61
C LYS A 286 -5.79 -19.95 -8.62
N TYR A 287 -5.50 -19.03 -7.71
CA TYR A 287 -4.16 -18.48 -7.49
C TYR A 287 -3.75 -18.62 -6.03
N SER A 288 -2.66 -19.35 -5.78
CA SER A 288 -2.13 -19.58 -4.44
C SER A 288 -0.61 -19.67 -4.50
N VAL A 289 0.06 -18.66 -3.98
CA VAL A 289 1.53 -18.58 -3.90
C VAL A 289 1.90 -18.41 -2.43
N ARG A 290 2.87 -19.17 -1.92
CA ARG A 290 3.26 -19.08 -0.51
C ARG A 290 4.32 -18.03 -0.23
N ASP A 291 5.37 -17.96 -1.06
CA ASP A 291 6.49 -17.08 -0.76
C ASP A 291 6.37 -15.71 -1.44
N ASN A 292 6.59 -15.57 -2.74
CA ASN A 292 6.56 -14.26 -3.37
C ASN A 292 5.77 -14.23 -4.68
N THR A 293 4.89 -13.22 -4.82
CA THR A 293 4.36 -12.79 -6.11
C THR A 293 5.10 -11.53 -6.55
N ILE A 294 5.81 -11.61 -7.67
CA ILE A 294 6.62 -10.52 -8.22
C ILE A 294 5.98 -10.02 -9.53
N LEU A 295 5.67 -8.74 -9.58
CA LEU A 295 5.05 -8.06 -10.70
C LEU A 295 6.00 -6.97 -11.19
N SER A 296 6.80 -7.26 -12.21
CA SER A 296 7.75 -6.32 -12.81
C SER A 296 7.46 -6.05 -14.30
N GLY A 297 6.42 -6.68 -14.83
CA GLY A 297 5.98 -6.54 -16.21
C GLY A 297 5.14 -5.29 -16.46
N LYS A 298 4.57 -5.21 -17.67
CA LYS A 298 3.72 -4.09 -18.10
C LYS A 298 2.43 -4.01 -17.28
N GLU A 299 1.75 -5.14 -17.13
CA GLU A 299 0.42 -5.20 -16.53
C GLU A 299 0.06 -6.63 -16.09
N ALA A 300 -0.56 -6.75 -14.92
CA ALA A 300 -1.20 -7.96 -14.46
C ALA A 300 -2.63 -7.65 -13.99
N VAL A 301 -3.59 -8.49 -14.34
CA VAL A 301 -5.00 -8.32 -14.00
C VAL A 301 -5.53 -9.60 -13.36
N PHE A 302 -5.92 -9.50 -12.11
CA PHE A 302 -6.70 -10.52 -11.41
C PHE A 302 -8.18 -10.19 -11.63
N TYR A 303 -8.87 -11.05 -12.39
CA TYR A 303 -10.28 -10.85 -12.77
C TYR A 303 -11.24 -11.32 -11.69
N PRO A 304 -12.54 -10.98 -11.78
CA PRO A 304 -13.54 -11.46 -10.82
C PRO A 304 -13.68 -12.99 -10.71
N GLU A 305 -13.25 -13.68 -11.76
CA GLU A 305 -13.22 -15.17 -11.78
C GLU A 305 -11.96 -15.76 -11.15
N THR A 306 -11.12 -14.95 -10.52
CA THR A 306 -9.95 -15.42 -9.79
C THR A 306 -10.33 -15.81 -8.38
N ASP A 307 -10.15 -17.08 -8.03
CA ASP A 307 -10.15 -17.58 -6.66
C ASP A 307 -8.77 -17.28 -6.04
N LEU A 308 -8.64 -16.05 -5.51
CA LEU A 308 -7.39 -15.53 -4.98
C LEU A 308 -7.17 -15.96 -3.54
N ILE A 309 -6.52 -17.12 -3.35
CA ILE A 309 -6.30 -17.71 -2.03
C ILE A 309 -5.13 -17.02 -1.30
N ASP A 310 -4.00 -16.84 -1.99
CA ASP A 310 -2.79 -16.29 -1.42
C ASP A 310 -1.92 -15.64 -2.52
N VAL A 311 -1.38 -14.46 -2.24
CA VAL A 311 -0.41 -13.76 -3.10
C VAL A 311 1.03 -13.94 -2.62
N GLY A 312 1.23 -14.69 -1.56
CA GLY A 312 2.51 -14.94 -0.94
C GLY A 312 2.83 -14.07 0.27
N ASN A 313 3.87 -14.48 0.96
CA ASN A 313 4.43 -13.71 2.07
C ASN A 313 4.80 -12.29 1.61
N THR A 314 5.40 -12.17 0.42
CA THR A 314 5.73 -10.86 -0.19
C THR A 314 5.00 -10.66 -1.50
N LEU A 315 4.24 -9.57 -1.59
CA LEU A 315 3.74 -9.01 -2.83
C LEU A 315 4.67 -7.87 -3.27
N SER A 316 5.40 -8.05 -4.36
CA SER A 316 6.34 -7.06 -4.89
C SER A 316 5.85 -6.50 -6.23
N VAL A 317 5.48 -5.23 -6.28
CA VAL A 317 5.08 -4.52 -7.49
C VAL A 317 6.17 -3.52 -7.85
N GLN A 318 7.02 -3.88 -8.81
CA GLN A 318 8.22 -3.11 -9.15
C GLN A 318 7.97 -2.17 -10.32
N LYS A 319 7.32 -2.64 -11.37
CA LYS A 319 7.01 -1.88 -12.59
C LYS A 319 5.60 -2.17 -13.07
N GLY A 320 5.10 -1.30 -13.95
CA GLY A 320 3.80 -1.51 -14.58
C GLY A 320 2.62 -1.43 -13.61
N LYS A 321 1.54 -2.06 -13.98
CA LYS A 321 0.25 -1.95 -13.27
C LYS A 321 -0.24 -3.31 -12.82
N VAL A 322 -0.77 -3.35 -11.62
CA VAL A 322 -1.56 -4.51 -11.19
C VAL A 322 -2.99 -4.07 -10.84
N TYR A 323 -3.95 -4.82 -11.35
CA TYR A 323 -5.37 -4.64 -11.04
C TYR A 323 -5.84 -5.85 -10.23
N PHE A 324 -6.23 -5.59 -8.99
CA PHE A 324 -6.89 -6.58 -8.15
C PHE A 324 -8.40 -6.34 -8.21
N ASN A 325 -9.12 -7.21 -8.93
CA ASN A 325 -10.57 -7.17 -9.12
C ASN A 325 -11.20 -8.54 -8.89
N SER A 326 -10.61 -9.36 -8.05
CA SER A 326 -11.06 -10.73 -7.75
C SER A 326 -12.26 -10.78 -6.83
N GLU A 327 -12.64 -9.65 -6.23
CA GLU A 327 -13.64 -9.54 -5.15
C GLU A 327 -13.19 -10.22 -3.83
N GLU A 328 -11.95 -10.69 -3.78
CA GLU A 328 -11.31 -11.28 -2.62
C GLU A 328 -10.36 -10.28 -1.95
N SER A 329 -9.98 -10.59 -0.70
CA SER A 329 -8.99 -9.78 0.01
C SER A 329 -7.57 -10.22 -0.28
N VAL A 330 -6.72 -9.28 -0.66
CA VAL A 330 -5.27 -9.49 -0.88
C VAL A 330 -4.55 -9.26 0.45
N THR A 331 -3.92 -10.29 1.03
CA THR A 331 -3.41 -10.24 2.40
C THR A 331 -1.92 -10.58 2.54
N PRO A 332 -1.00 -9.88 1.87
CA PRO A 332 0.43 -10.16 2.01
C PRO A 332 0.93 -9.79 3.41
N GLN A 333 1.95 -10.51 3.90
CA GLN A 333 2.70 -10.08 5.08
C GLN A 333 3.50 -8.81 4.76
N ILE A 334 4.17 -8.80 3.61
CA ILE A 334 5.01 -7.70 3.14
C ILE A 334 4.50 -7.23 1.78
N LEU A 335 4.31 -5.92 1.64
CA LEU A 335 4.05 -5.25 0.37
C LEU A 335 5.25 -4.36 0.00
N ILE A 336 5.80 -4.57 -1.19
CA ILE A 336 6.86 -3.71 -1.73
C ILE A 336 6.35 -3.04 -3.00
N LEU A 337 6.31 -1.72 -2.99
CA LEU A 337 5.93 -0.91 -4.15
C LEU A 337 7.10 -0.01 -4.53
N SER A 338 7.73 -0.27 -5.69
CA SER A 338 8.97 0.38 -6.12
C SER A 338 9.00 0.60 -7.64
N GLU A 339 10.01 1.26 -8.15
CA GLU A 339 10.35 1.40 -9.58
C GLU A 339 9.18 1.80 -10.51
N LYS A 340 8.25 2.64 -10.09
CA LYS A 340 7.05 3.06 -10.83
C LYS A 340 5.92 2.03 -10.88
N GLY A 341 5.94 1.04 -10.00
CA GLY A 341 4.84 0.10 -9.81
C GLY A 341 3.55 0.81 -9.43
N GLN A 342 2.43 0.29 -9.91
CA GLN A 342 1.10 0.85 -9.66
C GLN A 342 0.15 -0.24 -9.19
N ILE A 343 -0.53 0.02 -8.09
CA ILE A 343 -1.60 -0.83 -7.58
C ILE A 343 -2.94 -0.16 -7.86
N LEU A 344 -3.82 -0.91 -8.51
CA LEU A 344 -5.14 -0.47 -8.96
C LEU A 344 -6.20 -1.54 -8.63
N GLY A 345 -7.46 -1.28 -9.01
CA GLY A 345 -8.56 -2.24 -8.84
C GLY A 345 -9.45 -1.93 -7.64
N LYS A 346 -10.34 -2.88 -7.33
CA LYS A 346 -11.42 -2.70 -6.34
C LYS A 346 -11.20 -3.47 -5.05
N ASP A 347 -10.29 -4.45 -5.06
CA ASP A 347 -10.10 -5.33 -3.92
C ASP A 347 -9.44 -4.61 -2.74
N THR A 348 -9.74 -5.07 -1.55
CA THR A 348 -9.07 -4.65 -0.33
C THR A 348 -7.70 -5.31 -0.26
N ILE A 349 -6.67 -4.50 0.01
CA ILE A 349 -5.32 -5.00 0.26
C ILE A 349 -5.00 -4.73 1.73
N SER A 350 -4.83 -5.78 2.52
CA SER A 350 -4.53 -5.71 3.95
C SER A 350 -3.11 -6.20 4.21
N VAL A 351 -2.18 -5.26 4.41
CA VAL A 351 -0.78 -5.56 4.68
C VAL A 351 -0.61 -5.89 6.16
N GLN A 352 -0.13 -7.12 6.44
CA GLN A 352 -0.12 -7.65 7.79
C GLN A 352 1.05 -7.13 8.65
N ASP A 353 2.25 -6.99 8.07
CA ASP A 353 3.46 -6.64 8.81
C ASP A 353 4.15 -5.39 8.29
N TYR A 354 4.52 -5.33 7.02
CA TYR A 354 5.34 -4.25 6.49
C TYR A 354 4.94 -3.82 5.08
N PHE A 355 4.76 -2.53 4.89
CA PHE A 355 4.56 -1.92 3.59
C PHE A 355 5.66 -0.91 3.27
N LEU A 356 6.48 -1.20 2.27
CA LEU A 356 7.43 -0.25 1.70
C LEU A 356 6.79 0.47 0.51
N TRP A 357 6.50 1.75 0.68
CA TRP A 357 5.94 2.59 -0.37
C TRP A 357 7.03 3.51 -0.95
N GLY A 358 7.62 3.08 -2.07
CA GLY A 358 8.68 3.79 -2.78
C GLY A 358 8.18 5.04 -3.52
N ASN A 359 9.08 5.97 -3.78
CA ASN A 359 8.81 7.15 -4.61
C ASN A 359 8.61 6.78 -6.09
N GLY A 360 7.90 7.62 -6.85
CA GLY A 360 7.54 7.39 -8.25
C GLY A 360 6.44 6.35 -8.47
N THR A 361 5.86 5.80 -7.41
CA THR A 361 4.86 4.73 -7.46
C THR A 361 3.45 5.25 -7.23
N SER A 362 2.44 4.45 -7.55
CA SER A 362 1.05 4.86 -7.48
C SER A 362 0.15 3.83 -6.81
N ILE A 363 -0.74 4.29 -5.95
CA ILE A 363 -1.83 3.53 -5.38
C ILE A 363 -3.15 4.21 -5.79
N GLY A 364 -4.01 3.47 -6.49
CA GLY A 364 -5.27 3.99 -7.01
C GLY A 364 -6.36 2.93 -7.07
N GLY A 365 -7.43 3.23 -7.81
CA GLY A 365 -8.64 2.39 -7.87
C GLY A 365 -9.65 2.73 -6.79
N GLU A 366 -10.67 1.89 -6.63
CA GLU A 366 -11.80 2.12 -5.72
C GLU A 366 -11.73 1.26 -4.44
N GLY A 367 -10.73 0.37 -4.34
CA GLY A 367 -10.53 -0.50 -3.18
C GLY A 367 -9.96 0.21 -1.97
N MET A 368 -9.71 -0.56 -0.92
CA MET A 368 -9.09 -0.11 0.31
C MET A 368 -7.65 -0.65 0.41
N LEU A 369 -6.74 0.16 0.94
CA LEU A 369 -5.43 -0.29 1.42
C LEU A 369 -5.44 -0.19 2.95
N HIS A 370 -5.19 -1.28 3.63
CA HIS A 370 -5.20 -1.36 5.07
C HIS A 370 -3.80 -1.73 5.57
N ASN A 371 -3.16 -0.83 6.31
CA ASN A 371 -1.92 -1.06 7.02
C ASN A 371 -2.21 -1.51 8.44
N LEU A 372 -1.85 -2.74 8.77
CA LEU A 372 -2.10 -3.29 10.10
C LEU A 372 -0.93 -3.07 11.06
N ARG A 373 0.29 -2.89 10.57
CA ARG A 373 1.45 -2.71 11.45
C ARG A 373 2.34 -1.55 11.05
N ARG A 374 3.06 -1.62 9.94
CA ARG A 374 4.01 -0.57 9.57
C ARG A 374 4.02 -0.27 8.07
N THR A 375 3.87 1.00 7.74
CA THR A 375 4.12 1.54 6.40
C THR A 375 5.30 2.49 6.45
N GLU A 376 6.25 2.32 5.56
CA GLU A 376 7.38 3.22 5.39
C GLU A 376 7.33 3.89 4.01
N MET A 377 7.13 5.21 4.00
CA MET A 377 7.19 6.06 2.83
C MET A 377 8.60 6.62 2.72
N ALA A 378 9.49 5.84 2.10
CA ALA A 378 10.91 6.14 1.98
C ALA A 378 11.35 6.36 0.54
N ARG A 379 12.52 6.92 0.34
CA ARG A 379 13.17 6.99 -0.98
C ARG A 379 13.89 5.66 -1.22
N VAL A 380 13.34 4.83 -2.11
CA VAL A 380 13.87 3.48 -2.39
C VAL A 380 14.89 3.51 -3.53
N ASP A 381 14.77 4.45 -4.45
CA ASP A 381 15.64 4.62 -5.61
C ASP A 381 16.06 6.09 -5.78
N GLN A 382 16.88 6.38 -6.77
CA GLN A 382 17.38 7.75 -7.02
C GLN A 382 16.36 8.66 -7.72
N THR A 383 15.15 8.18 -8.00
CA THR A 383 14.13 9.03 -8.62
C THR A 383 13.60 10.09 -7.66
N SER A 384 13.39 11.29 -8.18
CA SER A 384 12.72 12.38 -7.46
C SER A 384 11.22 12.43 -7.76
N GLU A 385 10.68 11.45 -8.53
CA GLU A 385 9.26 11.43 -8.86
C GLU A 385 8.41 11.25 -7.58
N PRO A 386 7.31 11.99 -7.44
CA PRO A 386 6.44 11.87 -6.28
C PRO A 386 5.68 10.54 -6.30
N ARG A 387 5.25 10.10 -5.12
CA ARG A 387 4.24 9.05 -4.96
C ARG A 387 2.89 9.58 -5.40
N VAL A 388 1.99 8.69 -5.76
CA VAL A 388 0.61 9.07 -6.09
C VAL A 388 -0.37 8.27 -5.24
N LEU A 389 -1.24 8.95 -4.50
CA LEU A 389 -2.42 8.38 -3.90
C LEU A 389 -3.65 8.83 -4.70
N GLY A 390 -4.22 7.90 -5.46
CA GLY A 390 -5.45 8.11 -6.22
C GLY A 390 -6.70 8.11 -5.33
N ASN A 391 -7.83 7.77 -5.90
CA ASN A 391 -9.13 7.76 -5.20
C ASN A 391 -9.31 6.54 -4.28
N ARG A 392 -8.26 6.08 -3.63
CA ARG A 392 -8.29 4.90 -2.76
C ARG A 392 -8.32 5.31 -1.28
N LEU A 393 -9.09 4.57 -0.51
CA LEU A 393 -9.09 4.68 0.95
C LEU A 393 -7.83 3.99 1.50
N PHE A 394 -7.06 4.73 2.31
CA PHE A 394 -5.91 4.19 3.03
C PHE A 394 -6.18 4.21 4.53
N VAL A 395 -6.37 3.05 5.15
CA VAL A 395 -6.61 2.89 6.58
C VAL A 395 -5.30 2.50 7.27
N ASN A 396 -4.95 3.22 8.31
CA ASN A 396 -3.81 2.94 9.18
C ASN A 396 -4.29 2.50 10.55
N SER A 397 -4.06 1.24 10.89
CA SER A 397 -4.28 0.67 12.23
C SER A 397 -2.95 0.43 12.98
N GLY A 398 -1.82 0.81 12.39
CA GLY A 398 -0.48 0.67 12.94
C GLY A 398 0.31 1.97 12.86
N GLU A 399 1.46 1.93 12.23
CA GLU A 399 2.35 3.08 12.07
C GLU A 399 2.56 3.41 10.58
N ILE A 400 2.42 4.68 10.21
CA ILE A 400 2.91 5.22 8.94
C ILE A 400 4.08 6.14 9.24
N ILE A 401 5.23 5.91 8.63
CA ILE A 401 6.39 6.80 8.68
C ILE A 401 6.61 7.40 7.30
N TRP A 402 6.42 8.71 7.17
CA TRP A 402 6.72 9.44 5.95
C TRP A 402 8.03 10.22 6.13
N SER A 403 9.14 9.59 5.73
CA SER A 403 10.49 10.13 5.95
C SER A 403 11.06 10.89 4.75
N ALA A 404 10.62 10.59 3.53
CA ALA A 404 11.16 11.22 2.34
C ALA A 404 10.22 11.12 1.13
N GLY A 405 10.42 12.03 0.14
CA GLY A 405 9.72 12.08 -1.14
C GLY A 405 8.33 12.70 -1.04
N ASP A 406 7.93 13.35 -2.12
CA ASP A 406 6.64 14.03 -2.21
C ASP A 406 5.48 13.09 -2.49
N LEU A 407 4.25 13.54 -2.21
CA LEU A 407 3.01 12.82 -2.45
C LEU A 407 2.06 13.68 -3.29
N ILE A 408 1.60 13.16 -4.41
CA ILE A 408 0.48 13.71 -5.17
C ILE A 408 -0.79 12.97 -4.76
N THR A 409 -1.85 13.72 -4.50
CA THR A 409 -3.13 13.17 -4.07
C THR A 409 -4.26 13.63 -4.99
N PHE A 410 -5.24 12.75 -5.18
CA PHE A 410 -6.46 13.07 -5.90
C PHE A 410 -7.58 13.44 -4.92
N GLU A 411 -8.60 14.13 -5.41
CA GLU A 411 -9.71 14.70 -4.63
C GLU A 411 -10.39 13.72 -3.67
N LYS A 412 -10.55 12.46 -4.08
CA LYS A 412 -11.22 11.42 -3.27
C LYS A 412 -10.26 10.56 -2.45
N ALA A 413 -8.99 10.92 -2.39
CA ALA A 413 -8.04 10.23 -1.53
C ALA A 413 -8.39 10.50 -0.06
N VAL A 414 -8.45 9.45 0.72
CA VAL A 414 -8.73 9.52 2.16
C VAL A 414 -7.70 8.68 2.90
N ILE A 415 -7.08 9.26 3.92
CA ILE A 415 -6.29 8.54 4.89
C ILE A 415 -7.05 8.55 6.21
N ILE A 416 -7.30 7.37 6.78
CA ILE A 416 -7.86 7.21 8.13
C ILE A 416 -6.72 6.74 9.02
N ASN A 417 -6.39 7.52 10.05
CA ASN A 417 -5.46 7.15 11.09
C ASN A 417 -6.27 6.77 12.34
N GLU A 418 -6.44 5.48 12.57
CA GLU A 418 -7.33 4.96 13.61
C GLU A 418 -6.83 5.24 15.02
N ILE A 419 -7.66 4.95 16.03
CA ILE A 419 -7.30 5.05 17.46
C ILE A 419 -6.07 4.18 17.72
N ASP A 420 -5.14 4.67 18.55
CA ASP A 420 -3.87 4.04 18.91
C ASP A 420 -2.86 3.89 17.75
N SER A 421 -3.21 4.33 16.56
CA SER A 421 -2.30 4.35 15.42
C SER A 421 -1.48 5.63 15.34
N VAL A 422 -0.35 5.56 14.64
CA VAL A 422 0.58 6.68 14.46
C VAL A 422 0.77 7.00 12.99
N PHE A 423 0.60 8.27 12.63
CA PHE A 423 1.04 8.80 11.36
C PHE A 423 2.14 9.83 11.62
N SER A 424 3.40 9.43 11.43
CA SER A 424 4.58 10.26 11.67
C SER A 424 5.13 10.83 10.36
N ILE A 425 5.18 12.16 10.25
CA ILE A 425 5.76 12.88 9.13
C ILE A 425 7.11 13.42 9.58
N GLN A 426 8.18 12.95 8.91
CA GLN A 426 9.57 13.23 9.28
C GLN A 426 10.30 13.95 8.13
N GLY A 427 10.88 15.09 8.40
CA GLY A 427 11.70 15.82 7.44
C GLY A 427 10.92 16.67 6.41
N ASN A 428 11.62 17.12 5.40
CA ASN A 428 11.07 18.01 4.36
C ASN A 428 10.26 17.21 3.34
N VAL A 429 8.97 17.13 3.51
CA VAL A 429 8.04 16.46 2.60
C VAL A 429 6.91 17.39 2.19
N ARG A 430 6.39 17.17 0.99
CA ARG A 430 5.25 17.91 0.45
C ARG A 430 4.19 16.98 -0.07
N SER A 431 2.94 17.24 0.27
CA SER A 431 1.82 16.75 -0.51
C SER A 431 1.27 17.83 -1.43
N THR A 432 0.80 17.42 -2.60
CA THR A 432 0.19 18.31 -3.58
C THR A 432 -1.13 17.71 -4.05
N ALA A 433 -2.22 18.42 -3.87
CA ALA A 433 -3.53 18.00 -4.39
C ALA A 433 -3.61 18.28 -5.91
N PHE A 434 -3.96 17.28 -6.69
CA PHE A 434 -4.06 17.34 -8.16
C PHE A 434 -5.36 18.04 -8.55
N MET A 435 -6.02 18.73 -8.12
CA MET A 435 -7.16 19.61 -8.46
C MET A 435 -7.65 20.33 -7.22
N PRO A 436 -7.35 21.59 -7.05
CA PRO A 436 -7.54 22.29 -5.77
C PRO A 436 -8.99 22.69 -5.43
N LYS A 437 -10.00 22.18 -6.14
CA LYS A 437 -11.42 22.49 -5.80
C LYS A 437 -11.90 21.74 -4.56
N ALA A 438 -11.32 20.57 -4.25
CA ALA A 438 -11.56 19.84 -3.03
C ALA A 438 -10.24 19.20 -2.57
N TYR A 439 -9.84 19.46 -1.35
CA TYR A 439 -8.66 18.83 -0.77
C TYR A 439 -8.98 17.39 -0.35
N PRO A 440 -8.05 16.44 -0.54
CA PRO A 440 -8.15 15.11 0.02
C PRO A 440 -8.24 15.18 1.55
N GLN A 441 -8.66 14.10 2.19
CA GLN A 441 -8.98 14.09 3.62
C GLN A 441 -8.02 13.21 4.43
N ILE A 442 -7.57 13.73 5.56
CA ILE A 442 -7.01 12.93 6.66
C ILE A 442 -8.00 12.96 7.81
N LEU A 443 -8.49 11.80 8.20
CA LEU A 443 -9.30 11.58 9.40
C LEU A 443 -8.39 10.97 10.47
N ASN A 444 -8.07 11.75 11.51
CA ASN A 444 -7.12 11.35 12.53
C ASN A 444 -7.82 11.14 13.87
N ASP A 445 -7.95 9.89 14.28
CA ASP A 445 -8.42 9.48 15.61
C ASP A 445 -7.27 9.04 16.52
N GLY A 446 -6.08 8.78 15.95
CA GLY A 446 -4.85 8.42 16.64
C GLY A 446 -3.89 9.60 16.85
N LEU A 447 -2.61 9.37 16.64
CA LEU A 447 -1.55 10.37 16.67
C LEU A 447 -1.12 10.76 15.25
N LEU A 448 -1.32 12.00 14.86
CA LEU A 448 -0.67 12.64 13.72
C LEU A 448 0.49 13.47 14.24
N GLU A 449 1.71 13.00 14.04
CA GLU A 449 2.93 13.67 14.50
C GLU A 449 3.74 14.20 13.33
N ILE A 450 4.13 15.47 13.39
CA ILE A 450 5.10 16.07 12.49
C ILE A 450 6.35 16.32 13.32
N THR A 451 7.45 15.63 12.98
CA THR A 451 8.73 15.74 13.68
C THR A 451 9.76 16.43 12.81
N ASP A 452 10.75 17.05 13.42
CA ASP A 452 11.92 17.65 12.75
C ASP A 452 11.58 18.41 11.47
N ALA A 453 10.49 19.19 11.49
CA ALA A 453 10.11 20.03 10.38
C ALA A 453 11.24 21.05 10.14
N ALA A 454 12.28 20.61 9.45
CA ALA A 454 13.17 21.56 8.83
C ALA A 454 12.30 22.39 7.88
N ASP A 455 12.14 23.60 8.19
CA ASP A 455 11.61 24.77 7.48
C ASP A 455 10.37 24.64 6.55
N ASN A 456 9.95 23.46 6.06
CA ASN A 456 8.89 23.36 5.03
C ASN A 456 8.17 22.00 4.94
N VAL A 457 7.31 21.69 5.89
CA VAL A 457 6.25 20.68 5.66
C VAL A 457 5.04 21.37 5.05
N VAL A 458 4.61 20.93 3.86
CA VAL A 458 3.46 21.48 3.16
C VAL A 458 2.46 20.35 2.87
N LEU A 459 1.27 20.45 3.43
CA LEU A 459 0.21 19.46 3.31
C LEU A 459 -1.02 20.05 2.62
N ASP A 460 -1.31 19.60 1.42
CA ASP A 460 -2.52 19.96 0.68
C ASP A 460 -3.67 19.00 1.08
N TRP A 461 -4.03 19.01 2.37
CA TRP A 461 -5.05 18.15 2.97
C TRP A 461 -6.06 18.93 3.78
N ASN A 462 -7.30 18.47 3.80
CA ASN A 462 -8.27 18.82 4.82
C ASN A 462 -8.13 17.81 5.96
N ILE A 463 -7.62 18.24 7.11
CA ILE A 463 -7.36 17.38 8.26
C ILE A 463 -8.49 17.55 9.27
N GLN A 464 -9.12 16.46 9.65
CA GLN A 464 -10.10 16.40 10.74
C GLN A 464 -9.54 15.47 11.82
N SER A 465 -9.42 15.96 13.05
CA SER A 465 -8.83 15.20 14.15
C SER A 465 -9.72 15.18 15.38
N SER A 466 -9.99 13.97 15.86
CA SER A 466 -10.48 13.71 17.22
C SER A 466 -9.36 13.19 18.15
N GLY A 467 -8.24 12.77 17.57
CA GLY A 467 -7.03 12.32 18.25
C GLY A 467 -6.05 13.44 18.56
N THR A 468 -4.78 13.10 18.60
CA THR A 468 -3.70 14.06 18.86
C THR A 468 -3.04 14.52 17.57
N VAL A 469 -2.85 15.83 17.42
CA VAL A 469 -1.99 16.42 16.41
C VAL A 469 -0.80 17.05 17.13
N LYS A 470 0.42 16.64 16.78
CA LYS A 470 1.65 17.17 17.37
C LYS A 470 2.46 17.89 16.29
N LEU A 471 2.73 19.17 16.55
CA LEU A 471 3.50 20.03 15.67
C LEU A 471 4.90 20.24 16.23
N PRO A 472 5.94 20.21 15.39
CA PRO A 472 7.33 20.42 15.80
C PRO A 472 7.63 21.90 16.00
N LYS A 473 8.83 22.19 16.45
CA LYS A 473 9.38 23.54 16.34
C LYS A 473 9.56 23.90 14.87
N GLY A 474 9.04 25.06 14.46
CA GLY A 474 9.16 25.54 13.07
C GLY A 474 7.83 25.79 12.37
N ARG A 475 7.83 25.77 11.05
CA ARG A 475 6.65 26.10 10.22
C ARG A 475 6.03 24.85 9.57
N VAL A 476 4.73 24.68 9.75
CA VAL A 476 3.91 23.67 9.07
C VAL A 476 2.81 24.39 8.28
N THR A 477 2.64 24.04 7.02
CA THR A 477 1.60 24.59 6.16
C THR A 477 0.55 23.53 5.86
N ILE A 478 -0.72 23.79 6.20
CA ILE A 478 -1.88 22.94 5.88
C ILE A 478 -2.86 23.75 5.05
N ARG A 479 -2.87 23.52 3.71
CA ARG A 479 -3.65 24.36 2.80
C ARG A 479 -5.14 24.05 2.74
N GLY A 480 -5.54 22.82 3.08
CA GLY A 480 -6.95 22.42 3.12
C GLY A 480 -7.70 22.80 4.40
N GLY A 481 -6.96 23.19 5.44
CA GLY A 481 -7.51 23.50 6.76
C GLY A 481 -7.36 22.39 7.79
N LEU A 482 -7.46 22.75 9.07
CA LEU A 482 -7.41 21.83 10.20
C LEU A 482 -8.68 22.00 11.04
N THR A 483 -9.39 20.92 11.28
CA THR A 483 -10.57 20.89 12.17
C THR A 483 -10.29 19.95 13.34
N LEU A 484 -10.43 20.46 14.56
CA LEU A 484 -10.30 19.68 15.79
C LEU A 484 -11.68 19.39 16.35
N ASN A 485 -12.12 18.14 16.25
CA ASN A 485 -13.42 17.66 16.74
C ASN A 485 -13.36 17.06 18.14
N GLY A 486 -12.18 17.01 18.72
CA GLY A 486 -11.80 16.47 20.04
C GLY A 486 -10.28 16.46 20.17
N GLY A 487 -9.76 15.69 21.13
CA GLY A 487 -8.34 15.42 21.25
C GLY A 487 -7.48 16.62 21.63
N GLN A 488 -6.24 16.63 21.12
CA GLN A 488 -5.22 17.59 21.52
C GLN A 488 -4.45 18.13 20.31
N LEU A 489 -4.08 19.42 20.36
CA LEU A 489 -3.06 20.01 19.50
C LEU A 489 -1.88 20.41 20.39
N LEU A 490 -0.78 19.72 20.24
CA LEU A 490 0.46 19.94 20.97
C LEU A 490 1.44 20.70 20.06
N SER A 491 2.03 21.77 20.60
CA SER A 491 2.93 22.65 19.85
C SER A 491 4.24 22.87 20.61
N ASP A 492 5.36 22.66 19.94
CA ASP A 492 6.68 23.03 20.44
C ASP A 492 7.18 24.29 19.69
N SER A 493 6.62 25.44 20.04
CA SER A 493 6.96 26.74 19.40
C SER A 493 6.73 26.70 17.86
N SER A 494 5.56 26.24 17.45
CA SER A 494 5.23 26.02 16.03
C SER A 494 4.54 27.22 15.40
N THR A 495 4.76 27.41 14.09
CA THR A 495 3.95 28.26 13.23
C THR A 495 3.11 27.38 12.31
N LEU A 496 1.79 27.36 12.51
CA LEU A 496 0.83 26.70 11.64
C LEU A 496 0.28 27.68 10.62
N SER A 497 0.67 27.56 9.35
CA SER A 497 0.08 28.34 8.26
C SER A 497 -1.12 27.55 7.69
N THR A 498 -2.31 28.08 7.91
CA THR A 498 -3.57 27.44 7.48
C THR A 498 -4.64 28.50 7.23
N PRO A 499 -5.50 28.34 6.20
CA PRO A 499 -6.58 29.30 5.96
C PRO A 499 -7.57 29.35 7.13
N SER A 500 -7.76 28.24 7.84
CA SER A 500 -8.66 28.16 8.99
C SER A 500 -8.29 27.00 9.91
N LEU A 501 -8.09 27.29 11.19
CA LEU A 501 -8.15 26.32 12.28
C LEU A 501 -9.55 26.37 12.88
N LYS A 502 -10.30 25.28 12.77
CA LYS A 502 -11.64 25.15 13.36
C LYS A 502 -11.58 24.24 14.60
N VAL A 503 -12.18 24.72 15.69
CA VAL A 503 -12.22 23.99 16.95
C VAL A 503 -13.66 23.76 17.37
N GLN A 504 -14.12 22.51 17.38
CA GLN A 504 -15.38 22.14 18.00
C GLN A 504 -15.18 21.74 19.46
N LYS A 505 -14.11 20.99 19.74
CA LYS A 505 -13.66 20.64 21.07
C LYS A 505 -12.19 20.24 20.99
N ALA A 506 -11.31 20.97 21.68
CA ALA A 506 -9.91 20.58 21.73
C ALA A 506 -9.18 21.19 22.92
N VAL A 507 -8.04 20.58 23.23
CA VAL A 507 -7.00 21.12 24.11
C VAL A 507 -5.87 21.63 23.24
N LEU A 508 -5.47 22.88 23.40
CA LEU A 508 -4.24 23.42 22.84
C LEU A 508 -3.21 23.54 23.96
N ASP A 509 -2.00 23.05 23.70
CA ASP A 509 -0.91 23.08 24.67
C ASP A 509 0.40 23.46 24.02
N GLY A 510 1.19 24.32 24.69
CA GLY A 510 2.44 24.84 24.23
C GLY A 510 2.34 26.17 23.44
N GLN A 511 3.40 26.54 22.74
CA GLN A 511 3.48 27.80 22.00
C GLN A 511 3.06 27.61 20.54
N LEU A 512 1.95 28.22 20.13
CA LEU A 512 1.39 28.10 18.79
C LEU A 512 1.17 29.46 18.14
N SER A 513 1.76 29.67 16.97
CA SER A 513 1.43 30.78 16.06
C SER A 513 0.61 30.26 14.89
N ILE A 514 -0.54 30.87 14.62
CA ILE A 514 -1.40 30.55 13.48
C ILE A 514 -1.30 31.68 12.47
N ASP A 515 -0.82 31.36 11.27
CA ASP A 515 -0.84 32.24 10.11
C ASP A 515 -2.14 31.96 9.34
N GLY A 516 -3.19 32.70 9.68
CA GLY A 516 -4.57 32.52 9.22
C GLY A 516 -5.60 32.83 10.30
N ASN A 517 -6.74 32.15 10.25
CA ASN A 517 -7.89 32.36 11.14
C ASN A 517 -8.08 31.21 12.14
N LEU A 518 -8.62 31.53 13.31
CA LEU A 518 -9.11 30.57 14.30
C LEU A 518 -10.61 30.76 14.52
N GLN A 519 -11.39 29.69 14.39
CA GLN A 519 -12.81 29.65 14.71
C GLN A 519 -13.08 28.58 15.76
N SER A 520 -13.72 28.96 16.89
CA SER A 520 -14.08 28.02 17.95
C SER A 520 -15.59 27.98 18.16
N PHE A 521 -16.19 26.82 17.93
CA PHE A 521 -17.64 26.60 17.96
C PHE A 521 -18.13 25.87 19.21
N GLY A 522 -17.22 25.36 20.03
CA GLY A 522 -17.56 24.54 21.19
C GLY A 522 -16.64 24.78 22.38
N ARG A 523 -15.75 23.82 22.72
CA ARG A 523 -14.83 23.94 23.84
C ARG A 523 -13.38 24.10 23.36
N LEU A 524 -12.78 25.23 23.72
CA LEU A 524 -11.36 25.49 23.56
C LEU A 524 -10.70 25.52 24.94
N ASP A 525 -9.78 24.59 25.19
CA ASP A 525 -9.14 24.39 26.50
C ASP A 525 -7.64 24.68 26.39
N LEU A 526 -7.18 25.73 27.05
CA LEU A 526 -5.79 26.11 27.18
C LEU A 526 -5.26 25.62 28.55
N ARG A 527 -4.76 24.36 28.56
CA ARG A 527 -4.44 23.61 29.78
C ARG A 527 -3.28 24.19 30.57
N SER A 528 -2.25 24.69 29.87
CA SER A 528 -1.05 25.19 30.51
C SER A 528 -1.11 26.71 30.62
N SER A 529 -0.73 27.23 31.79
CA SER A 529 -0.54 28.66 31.97
C SER A 529 0.58 29.24 31.10
N ASP A 530 1.48 28.39 30.60
CA ASP A 530 2.59 28.79 29.73
C ASP A 530 2.20 28.70 28.24
N THR A 531 0.98 28.30 27.93
CA THR A 531 0.47 28.23 26.54
C THR A 531 0.42 29.64 25.96
N SER A 532 0.97 29.83 24.76
CA SER A 532 0.81 31.05 23.98
C SER A 532 0.14 30.75 22.65
N LEU A 533 -0.91 31.49 22.35
CA LEU A 533 -1.68 31.39 21.12
C LEU A 533 -1.68 32.74 20.39
N TYR A 534 -0.91 32.82 19.34
CA TYR A 534 -0.87 33.97 18.44
C TYR A 534 -1.58 33.62 17.14
N VAL A 535 -2.56 34.41 16.72
CA VAL A 535 -3.28 34.27 15.44
C VAL A 535 -3.05 35.54 14.63
N SER A 536 -2.48 35.40 13.45
CA SER A 536 -2.10 36.56 12.63
C SER A 536 -3.30 37.39 12.13
N ASP A 537 -4.45 36.75 11.98
CA ASP A 537 -5.67 37.39 11.45
C ASP A 537 -6.78 37.38 12.51
N THR A 538 -7.84 36.66 12.36
CA THR A 538 -9.03 36.73 13.18
C THR A 538 -9.20 35.53 14.13
N ILE A 539 -9.56 35.83 15.38
CA ILE A 539 -10.11 34.84 16.33
C ILE A 539 -11.62 35.05 16.44
N GLU A 540 -12.40 34.05 16.11
CA GLU A 540 -13.86 34.04 16.26
C GLU A 540 -14.28 33.00 17.29
N LEU A 541 -14.81 33.44 18.44
CA LEU A 541 -15.40 32.59 19.43
C LEU A 541 -16.94 32.64 19.27
N ASP A 542 -17.54 31.51 18.88
CA ASP A 542 -18.99 31.39 18.65
C ASP A 542 -19.80 31.58 19.96
N PRO A 543 -21.05 32.01 19.92
CA PRO A 543 -21.93 32.09 21.08
C PRO A 543 -22.07 30.81 21.91
N ALA A 544 -21.86 29.64 21.31
CA ALA A 544 -21.86 28.35 22.01
C ALA A 544 -20.46 27.97 22.56
N ASN A 545 -19.43 28.76 22.28
CA ASN A 545 -18.07 28.47 22.68
C ASN A 545 -17.90 28.53 24.21
N ARG A 546 -17.02 27.66 24.74
CA ARG A 546 -16.48 27.71 26.10
C ARG A 546 -14.97 27.76 26.04
N LEU A 547 -14.41 28.93 26.33
CA LEU A 547 -12.98 29.13 26.45
C LEU A 547 -12.55 28.81 27.89
N HIS A 548 -11.71 27.81 28.06
CA HIS A 548 -11.10 27.44 29.35
C HIS A 548 -9.66 27.97 29.40
N VAL A 549 -9.34 28.73 30.45
CA VAL A 549 -8.03 29.35 30.66
C VAL A 549 -7.55 29.00 32.07
N ALA A 550 -6.28 28.62 32.20
CA ALA A 550 -5.64 28.40 33.50
C ALA A 550 -4.86 29.63 33.95
N VAL A 551 -4.93 29.98 35.22
CA VAL A 551 -4.14 31.03 35.87
C VAL A 551 -3.39 30.42 37.03
N SER A 552 -2.07 30.56 37.04
CA SER A 552 -1.19 30.06 38.12
C SER A 552 -0.23 31.16 38.61
N HIS A 553 0.60 30.86 39.57
CA HIS A 553 1.64 31.75 40.05
C HIS A 553 3.01 31.11 39.79
N SER A 554 3.94 31.91 39.29
CA SER A 554 5.36 31.55 39.18
C SER A 554 6.23 32.51 39.99
N GLU A 555 7.52 32.21 40.11
CA GLU A 555 8.49 33.13 40.71
C GLU A 555 8.54 34.50 40.02
N ALA A 556 8.15 34.59 38.76
CA ALA A 556 8.11 35.81 37.94
C ALA A 556 6.78 36.57 38.07
N GLY A 557 5.77 36.04 38.80
CA GLY A 557 4.45 36.65 38.97
C GLY A 557 3.30 35.75 38.50
N THR A 558 2.12 36.31 38.29
CA THR A 558 0.93 35.60 37.81
C THR A 558 1.15 35.16 36.36
N THR A 559 1.01 33.86 36.09
CA THR A 559 1.09 33.28 34.77
C THR A 559 -0.28 32.87 34.27
N LYS A 560 -0.53 33.06 33.01
CA LYS A 560 -1.78 32.73 32.28
C LYS A 560 -1.45 32.50 30.81
N PRO A 561 -2.28 31.78 30.07
CA PRO A 561 -2.13 31.70 28.62
C PRO A 561 -2.16 33.09 27.95
N SER A 562 -1.26 33.33 27.01
CA SER A 562 -1.29 34.52 26.16
C SER A 562 -2.10 34.23 24.91
N ILE A 563 -3.21 34.95 24.70
CA ILE A 563 -4.07 34.82 23.54
C ILE A 563 -4.09 36.17 22.82
N TYR A 564 -3.60 36.18 21.57
CA TYR A 564 -3.48 37.40 20.77
C TYR A 564 -4.02 37.17 19.35
N ALA A 565 -4.86 38.10 18.87
CA ALA A 565 -5.28 38.19 17.49
C ALA A 565 -4.68 39.45 16.83
N GLY A 566 -3.99 39.24 15.71
CA GLY A 566 -3.33 40.33 14.98
C GLY A 566 -4.28 41.32 14.32
N ASN A 567 -5.53 40.95 14.10
CA ASN A 567 -6.55 41.80 13.47
C ASN A 567 -7.78 41.93 14.36
N ILE A 568 -8.72 41.01 14.29
CA ILE A 568 -9.99 41.08 15.02
C ILE A 568 -10.13 39.87 15.97
N LEU A 569 -10.59 40.16 17.20
CA LEU A 569 -11.05 39.12 18.12
C LEU A 569 -12.54 39.33 18.41
N ILE A 570 -13.37 38.33 18.11
CA ILE A 570 -14.79 38.34 18.43
C ILE A 570 -14.97 37.45 19.66
N ALA A 571 -15.16 38.07 20.81
CA ALA A 571 -15.43 37.37 22.08
C ALA A 571 -16.90 37.12 22.27
N GLN A 572 -17.30 35.82 22.29
CA GLN A 572 -18.67 35.39 22.55
C GLN A 572 -18.66 34.06 23.34
N GLY A 573 -19.81 33.62 23.81
CA GLY A 573 -19.92 32.38 24.54
C GLY A 573 -19.59 32.54 26.02
N GLU A 574 -18.85 31.60 26.58
CA GLU A 574 -18.51 31.53 28.02
C GLU A 574 -16.98 31.46 28.22
N LEU A 575 -16.49 32.17 29.23
CA LEU A 575 -15.11 32.07 29.72
C LEU A 575 -15.11 31.31 31.04
N VAL A 576 -14.30 30.25 31.12
CA VAL A 576 -14.08 29.48 32.32
C VAL A 576 -12.62 29.61 32.74
N VAL A 577 -12.38 30.23 33.87
CA VAL A 577 -11.04 30.46 34.41
C VAL A 577 -10.76 29.45 35.50
N HIS A 578 -9.65 28.74 35.36
CA HIS A 578 -9.16 27.79 36.36
C HIS A 578 -8.01 28.41 37.13
N PHE A 579 -8.29 28.86 38.35
CA PHE A 579 -7.24 29.38 39.22
C PHE A 579 -6.55 28.22 39.91
N HIS A 580 -5.23 28.14 39.81
CA HIS A 580 -4.43 27.12 40.47
C HIS A 580 -4.34 27.40 41.99
N GLU A 581 -4.22 26.38 42.79
CA GLU A 581 -4.14 26.51 44.26
C GLU A 581 -2.95 27.38 44.74
N ASP A 582 -1.84 27.39 44.00
CA ASP A 582 -0.66 28.20 44.29
C ASP A 582 -0.83 29.68 43.96
N TRP A 583 -1.86 30.03 43.18
CA TRP A 583 -2.04 31.42 42.77
C TRP A 583 -2.46 32.30 43.96
N LYS A 584 -1.74 33.41 44.18
CA LYS A 584 -1.95 34.37 45.25
C LYS A 584 -2.54 35.63 44.68
N PRO A 585 -3.89 35.81 44.74
CA PRO A 585 -4.53 37.00 44.20
C PRO A 585 -4.09 38.26 44.96
N GLN A 586 -3.96 39.37 44.19
CA GLN A 586 -3.70 40.67 44.79
C GLN A 586 -4.85 41.62 44.43
N HIS A 587 -5.25 42.45 45.39
CA HIS A 587 -6.27 43.45 45.17
C HIS A 587 -5.84 44.45 44.13
N GLY A 588 -6.66 44.71 43.10
CA GLY A 588 -6.36 45.62 42.00
C GLY A 588 -5.49 45.01 40.91
N GLU A 589 -5.08 43.72 41.04
CA GLU A 589 -4.35 43.04 39.96
C GLU A 589 -5.23 42.88 38.74
N THR A 590 -4.66 43.22 37.57
CA THR A 590 -5.35 43.01 36.29
C THR A 590 -4.64 41.95 35.51
N ILE A 591 -5.38 40.87 35.14
CA ILE A 591 -4.86 39.75 34.39
C ILE A 591 -5.42 39.79 32.97
N PRO A 592 -4.64 40.22 31.96
CA PRO A 592 -5.09 40.23 30.58
C PRO A 592 -5.28 38.78 30.10
N ILE A 593 -6.44 38.47 29.51
CA ILE A 593 -6.80 37.13 28.98
C ILE A 593 -6.75 37.13 27.46
N LEU A 594 -7.34 38.14 26.83
CA LEU A 594 -7.40 38.29 25.38
C LEU A 594 -6.84 39.63 24.96
N GLU A 595 -6.05 39.67 23.89
CA GLU A 595 -5.51 40.87 23.31
C GLU A 595 -5.69 40.84 21.78
N SER A 596 -5.96 42.02 21.16
CA SER A 596 -6.14 42.12 19.71
C SER A 596 -5.97 43.57 19.25
N ASN A 597 -5.90 43.82 17.93
CA ASN A 597 -6.00 45.17 17.39
C ASN A 597 -7.41 45.73 17.53
N LEU A 598 -8.43 44.88 17.45
CA LEU A 598 -9.85 45.21 17.64
C LEU A 598 -10.57 44.08 18.37
N LEU A 599 -11.04 44.34 19.56
CA LEU A 599 -11.88 43.42 20.31
C LEU A 599 -13.37 43.76 20.12
N LEU A 600 -14.15 42.77 19.67
CA LEU A 600 -15.57 42.92 19.47
C LEU A 600 -16.35 41.90 20.35
N GLY A 601 -17.46 42.35 20.91
CA GLY A 601 -18.33 41.51 21.73
C GLY A 601 -17.81 41.30 23.16
N GLU A 602 -18.55 40.48 23.93
CA GLU A 602 -18.25 40.14 25.30
C GLU A 602 -18.65 38.69 25.58
N PHE A 603 -18.01 38.03 26.52
CA PHE A 603 -18.47 36.74 27.01
C PHE A 603 -19.83 36.88 27.71
N ARG A 604 -20.78 36.00 27.35
CA ARG A 604 -22.10 35.95 28.01
C ARG A 604 -21.98 35.66 29.51
N ASN A 605 -21.04 34.80 29.88
CA ASN A 605 -20.75 34.42 31.25
C ASN A 605 -19.23 34.24 31.44
N VAL A 606 -18.73 34.63 32.62
CA VAL A 606 -17.36 34.37 33.08
C VAL A 606 -17.42 33.60 34.41
N PHE A 607 -16.74 32.43 34.48
CA PHE A 607 -16.77 31.56 35.65
C PHE A 607 -15.34 31.18 36.10
N PRO A 608 -15.11 31.00 37.42
CA PRO A 608 -15.89 31.54 38.50
C PRO A 608 -15.64 33.04 38.68
N LEU A 609 -16.63 33.78 39.07
CA LEU A 609 -16.42 35.17 39.51
C LEU A 609 -15.82 35.24 40.93
N ARG A 610 -15.98 34.20 41.73
CA ARG A 610 -15.33 34.07 43.02
C ARG A 610 -14.11 33.19 42.93
N VAL A 611 -12.96 33.75 43.20
CA VAL A 611 -11.66 33.08 43.13
C VAL A 611 -11.44 32.17 44.33
N ASN A 612 -11.64 32.73 45.52
CA ASN A 612 -11.58 32.05 46.81
C ASN A 612 -12.48 32.76 47.86
N GLU A 613 -12.31 32.50 49.13
CA GLU A 613 -13.16 33.09 50.18
C GLU A 613 -13.03 34.61 50.29
N SER A 614 -11.89 35.16 49.87
CA SER A 614 -11.55 36.58 50.06
C SER A 614 -11.45 37.38 48.77
N TYR A 615 -11.44 36.72 47.58
CA TYR A 615 -11.21 37.39 46.34
C TYR A 615 -12.22 37.01 45.24
N SER A 616 -12.60 38.00 44.46
CA SER A 616 -13.44 37.86 43.28
C SER A 616 -12.72 38.38 42.04
N ALA A 617 -13.05 37.84 40.84
CA ALA A 617 -12.52 38.27 39.57
C ALA A 617 -13.65 38.83 38.68
N TYR A 618 -13.43 39.99 38.06
CA TYR A 618 -14.41 40.66 37.23
C TYR A 618 -13.86 40.88 35.82
N PRO A 619 -14.64 40.57 34.76
CA PRO A 619 -14.23 40.85 33.41
C PRO A 619 -14.28 42.34 33.12
N VAL A 620 -13.21 42.85 32.55
CA VAL A 620 -13.06 44.24 32.10
C VAL A 620 -12.71 44.21 30.64
N TYR A 621 -13.43 44.98 29.84
CA TYR A 621 -13.25 45.05 28.38
C TYR A 621 -12.78 46.46 27.98
N ASP A 622 -11.78 46.49 27.11
CA ASP A 622 -11.31 47.68 26.40
C ASP A 622 -11.39 47.41 24.88
N SER A 623 -11.14 48.41 24.07
CA SER A 623 -11.21 48.31 22.61
C SER A 623 -10.31 47.24 22.00
N ASN A 624 -9.26 46.85 22.71
CA ASN A 624 -8.24 45.91 22.25
C ASN A 624 -7.91 44.77 23.22
N GLN A 625 -8.52 44.78 24.43
CA GLN A 625 -8.18 43.80 25.47
C GLN A 625 -9.38 43.39 26.32
N MET A 626 -9.39 42.14 26.74
CA MET A 626 -10.24 41.64 27.83
C MET A 626 -9.34 41.15 28.95
N SER A 627 -9.58 41.65 30.16
CA SER A 627 -8.84 41.34 31.34
C SER A 627 -9.76 40.90 32.51
N LEU A 628 -9.17 40.25 33.52
CA LEU A 628 -9.81 40.01 34.80
C LEU A 628 -9.22 40.97 35.83
N LEU A 629 -10.05 41.77 36.43
CA LEU A 629 -9.70 42.56 37.59
C LEU A 629 -9.94 41.81 38.87
N ILE A 630 -8.91 41.62 39.68
CA ILE A 630 -8.97 40.86 40.93
C ILE A 630 -9.32 41.78 42.07
N PHE A 631 -10.28 41.40 42.86
CA PHE A 631 -10.84 42.22 43.91
C PHE A 631 -10.91 41.44 45.26
N GLU A 632 -10.46 42.06 46.33
CA GLU A 632 -10.63 41.51 47.70
C GLU A 632 -12.06 41.83 48.20
N ASP A 633 -12.80 40.78 48.52
CA ASP A 633 -14.15 40.90 49.05
C ASP A 633 -14.04 41.38 50.53
N GLY A 634 -14.20 42.68 50.75
CA GLY A 634 -14.08 43.26 52.10
C GLY A 634 -15.16 42.78 53.05
N ASN A 635 -14.76 42.60 54.28
CA ASN A 635 -15.64 42.25 55.41
C ASN A 635 -16.26 43.55 56.00
N GLU A 636 -16.96 44.33 55.16
CA GLU A 636 -17.48 45.62 55.59
C GLU A 636 -18.96 45.58 55.89
N GLU A 637 -19.34 46.03 57.08
CA GLU A 637 -20.72 46.23 57.51
C GLU A 637 -21.49 47.29 56.70
N ARG A 638 -20.85 48.05 55.79
CA ARG A 638 -21.47 49.00 54.86
C ARG A 638 -21.12 48.72 53.41
N PRO A 639 -22.13 48.71 52.52
CA PRO A 639 -21.86 48.48 51.09
C PRO A 639 -21.01 49.65 50.55
N GLN A 640 -19.77 49.38 50.21
CA GLN A 640 -18.91 50.28 49.49
C GLN A 640 -19.05 50.03 47.99
N LEU A 641 -19.21 51.13 47.25
CA LEU A 641 -19.15 51.18 45.81
C LEU A 641 -17.73 51.57 45.43
N ASN A 642 -16.96 50.66 44.87
CA ASN A 642 -15.60 50.93 44.44
C ASN A 642 -15.62 51.38 42.97
N ILE A 643 -14.82 52.37 42.63
CA ILE A 643 -14.74 52.98 41.31
C ILE A 643 -13.31 52.86 40.81
N PHE A 644 -13.14 52.24 39.68
CA PHE A 644 -11.86 52.11 39.02
C PHE A 644 -11.89 52.83 37.67
N ASP A 645 -10.81 53.52 37.40
CA ASP A 645 -10.56 54.17 36.12
C ASP A 645 -9.79 53.20 35.21
N ILE A 646 -10.40 52.72 34.16
CA ILE A 646 -9.81 51.69 33.28
C ILE A 646 -9.91 52.20 31.82
N GLY A 647 -8.84 52.78 31.30
CA GLY A 647 -8.80 53.31 29.95
C GLY A 647 -9.91 54.30 29.67
N ASP A 648 -10.80 54.03 28.73
CA ASP A 648 -11.91 54.87 28.36
C ASP A 648 -13.20 54.58 29.11
N GLU A 649 -13.15 53.66 30.10
CA GLU A 649 -14.29 53.26 30.91
C GLU A 649 -14.09 53.49 32.41
N ILE A 650 -15.19 53.63 33.10
CA ILE A 650 -15.26 53.58 34.55
C ILE A 650 -15.85 52.21 34.95
N PHE A 651 -15.11 51.47 35.75
CA PHE A 651 -15.56 50.20 36.27
C PHE A 651 -16.00 50.39 37.73
N LEU A 652 -17.21 49.95 37.98
CA LEU A 652 -17.83 50.00 39.31
C LEU A 652 -18.03 48.61 39.85
N THR A 653 -17.69 48.40 41.12
CA THR A 653 -17.95 47.09 41.78
C THR A 653 -18.36 47.31 43.23
N TRP A 654 -19.06 46.28 43.73
CA TRP A 654 -19.52 46.25 45.14
C TRP A 654 -19.44 44.81 45.68
N PRO A 655 -19.40 44.62 47.03
CA PRO A 655 -19.26 43.33 47.63
C PRO A 655 -20.32 42.31 47.16
N ARG A 656 -19.91 41.08 46.89
CA ARG A 656 -20.79 40.02 46.40
C ARG A 656 -21.93 39.67 47.34
N ALA A 657 -21.74 39.81 48.65
CA ALA A 657 -22.82 39.67 49.61
C ALA A 657 -24.00 40.60 49.36
N LEU A 658 -23.79 41.63 48.53
CA LEU A 658 -24.75 42.60 48.11
C LEU A 658 -25.14 42.47 46.61
N SER A 659 -24.92 41.30 46.02
CA SER A 659 -25.24 41.03 44.59
C SER A 659 -26.72 41.24 44.25
N GLU A 660 -27.62 41.17 45.24
CA GLU A 660 -29.03 41.48 45.07
C GLU A 660 -29.30 42.98 45.06
N HIS A 661 -28.33 43.82 45.43
CA HIS A 661 -28.47 45.26 45.36
C HIS A 661 -28.45 45.73 43.94
N ARG A 662 -29.26 46.73 43.62
CA ARG A 662 -29.34 47.32 42.27
C ARG A 662 -28.50 48.57 42.19
N LEU A 663 -27.61 48.63 41.20
CA LEU A 663 -26.88 49.84 40.87
C LEU A 663 -27.87 50.81 40.19
N GLN A 664 -27.92 52.06 40.69
CA GLN A 664 -28.62 53.16 40.02
C GLN A 664 -27.63 54.28 39.70
N PHE A 665 -27.87 54.95 38.60
CA PHE A 665 -27.08 56.07 38.16
C PHE A 665 -27.93 57.24 37.71
N LYS A 666 -27.36 58.43 37.75
CA LYS A 666 -27.92 59.65 37.15
C LYS A 666 -26.84 60.31 36.26
N SER A 667 -27.26 60.78 35.10
CA SER A 667 -26.37 61.47 34.18
C SER A 667 -26.05 62.91 34.57
N ARG A 668 -26.93 63.51 35.38
CA ARG A 668 -26.77 64.87 35.90
C ARG A 668 -27.21 65.00 37.36
N PHE A 669 -26.54 65.85 38.11
CA PHE A 669 -26.84 66.09 39.54
C PHE A 669 -28.29 66.61 39.77
N LYS A 670 -28.88 67.26 38.76
CA LYS A 670 -30.24 67.83 38.84
C LYS A 670 -31.33 66.91 38.37
N ASP A 671 -31.00 65.70 37.86
CA ASP A 671 -32.03 64.76 37.43
C ASP A 671 -32.82 64.28 38.62
N GLU A 672 -34.18 64.31 38.54
CA GLU A 672 -35.04 63.88 39.68
C GLU A 672 -35.07 62.36 39.79
N GLU A 673 -34.94 61.63 38.69
CA GLU A 673 -35.03 60.20 38.64
C GLU A 673 -33.66 59.48 38.54
N TRP A 674 -33.57 58.34 39.23
CA TRP A 674 -32.44 57.45 39.16
C TRP A 674 -32.71 56.34 38.15
N THR A 675 -31.88 56.09 37.20
CA THR A 675 -31.96 54.97 36.25
C THR A 675 -31.30 53.72 36.89
N THR A 676 -32.05 52.63 36.90
CA THR A 676 -31.51 51.35 37.38
C THR A 676 -30.69 50.66 36.27
N TYR A 677 -29.48 50.26 36.59
CA TYR A 677 -28.68 49.48 35.67
C TYR A 677 -29.31 48.11 35.41
N ARG A 678 -29.57 47.74 34.18
CA ARG A 678 -30.42 46.59 33.81
C ARG A 678 -29.77 45.21 33.96
N ARG A 679 -28.44 45.13 34.23
CA ARG A 679 -27.79 43.85 34.53
C ARG A 679 -28.10 43.41 35.95
N THR A 680 -29.03 42.46 36.11
CA THR A 680 -29.39 41.87 37.41
C THR A 680 -28.52 40.67 37.71
N PHE A 681 -28.16 40.48 39.00
CA PHE A 681 -27.35 39.38 39.57
C PHE A 681 -25.82 39.47 39.40
N VAL A 682 -25.28 40.60 38.98
CA VAL A 682 -23.85 40.87 39.02
C VAL A 682 -23.56 42.01 40.00
N ASN A 683 -22.37 42.01 40.55
CA ASN A 683 -21.93 43.04 41.51
C ASN A 683 -20.89 43.97 40.89
N PHE A 684 -20.99 44.21 39.58
CA PHE A 684 -20.21 45.17 38.83
C PHE A 684 -20.99 45.84 37.69
N ALA A 685 -20.48 46.97 37.21
CA ALA A 685 -20.99 47.67 36.03
C ALA A 685 -19.86 48.48 35.38
N THR A 686 -19.92 48.65 34.06
CA THR A 686 -19.00 49.54 33.28
C THR A 686 -19.77 50.67 32.62
N PHE A 687 -19.16 51.83 32.54
CA PHE A 687 -19.69 53.04 31.91
C PHE A 687 -18.60 53.74 31.10
N SER A 688 -18.94 54.25 29.93
CA SER A 688 -17.99 55.03 29.13
C SER A 688 -17.68 56.37 29.79
N LYS A 689 -16.42 56.80 29.72
CA LYS A 689 -16.00 58.14 30.18
C LYS A 689 -16.48 59.31 29.33
N GLU A 690 -16.95 59.00 28.12
CA GLU A 690 -17.50 60.03 27.23
C GLU A 690 -18.86 60.53 27.70
N GLU A 691 -19.52 59.85 28.66
CA GLU A 691 -20.77 60.30 29.23
C GLU A 691 -20.56 61.41 30.26
N PRO A 692 -21.48 62.35 30.35
CA PRO A 692 -21.38 63.46 31.30
C PRO A 692 -21.44 62.95 32.74
N LEU A 693 -20.81 63.65 33.65
CA LEU A 693 -20.60 63.37 35.07
C LEU A 693 -21.76 62.52 35.70
N MET A 694 -21.48 61.24 36.02
CA MET A 694 -22.48 60.33 36.58
C MET A 694 -22.40 60.23 38.08
N LEU A 695 -23.55 60.15 38.69
CA LEU A 695 -23.68 59.83 40.12
C LEU A 695 -24.16 58.38 40.21
N PHE A 696 -23.55 57.58 41.10
CA PHE A 696 -23.88 56.19 41.33
C PHE A 696 -24.33 55.92 42.77
N ARG A 697 -25.27 55.01 42.93
CA ARG A 697 -25.64 54.46 44.23
C ARG A 697 -26.09 52.99 44.14
N LEU A 698 -25.86 52.26 45.24
CA LEU A 698 -26.45 50.95 45.46
C LEU A 698 -27.76 51.11 46.24
N ILE A 699 -28.80 50.41 45.82
CA ILE A 699 -30.04 50.30 46.59
C ILE A 699 -30.30 48.84 46.98
N ALA A 700 -30.81 48.64 48.16
CA ALA A 700 -31.24 47.34 48.63
C ALA A 700 -32.35 46.79 47.70
N PRO A 701 -32.47 45.45 47.57
CA PRO A 701 -33.45 44.81 46.75
C PRO A 701 -34.89 45.27 46.98
#